data_3c27af7a576d1d85042da84a77b73db0
#
_entry.id   3c27af7a576d1d85042da84a77b73db0
#
_cell.length_a   1.000
_cell.length_b   1.000
_cell.length_c   1.000
_cell.angle_alpha   90.00
_cell.angle_beta   90.00
_cell.angle_gamma   90.00
#
_symmetry.space_group_name_H-M   'P 1'
#
loop_
_entity.id
_entity.type
_entity.pdbx_description
1 polymer ?
#
loop_
_entity_poly.entity_id
_entity_poly.type
_entity_poly.pdbx_seq_one_letter_code
_entity_poly.pdbx_strand_id
1 'polypeptide(L)'
;MNQVPGAAALRAAIADANLRVLVMCLVHLSGELRWLETPYRPVRDVRLVADPRAGFAPEVQAEIRGAVIALLERGVRAPAIGDPGDELLLRMMSVCLGEEVPPEYLPMMREDMGFASGDPAWCAPPDAGRLANAQVLVVGAGLSGLALGYQLGRLGVPYTIVERNPEVGGTWYENRYPGCGVDTPNHFYSYSFAPNHGWKHYFSPRDELQAYVERFATESGVRPNIRFGCEVTGAAWRESDRRWSATLRTAQGTSEIRVKMLVAATGHFERPSVPRVKGAETFAGPLFHSACWPDDLDLDGKRVAVIGTGASAMQIVPTIADRVAGLAIYQRSPQWVRPVPEYSLPVKPGTRWLLEHVPFYAAWNRFTLFWRYGDGLLRFLRKDPDWPHAARSLNKVNDRHRQEMTDYIHSELSERPDLVDACLPGYPPYGKRILIDKGWFKALCKPGVELVTTPIAHLDAGGIVTADGKRRAADVVVLATGFVVTDLAARLGIAGRGGRTLAEEWADENPSAHLGITVPGFPNFFCMYGPNTNMGHGGSVIFLAECQSRYIAGCIVEMVERGIDAMECRPEARDAWVRRVDAAHRELVWTHPGMSTYYRNRHGRVVSPSPFRLVDTWAMTHRPDLGDFELAFGQDHR
;
A
#
# COMPACT_ATOMS: atom_id res chain seq x y z
N MET A 1 15.92 31.50 6.68
CA MET A 1 15.45 31.84 8.05
C MET A 1 13.94 32.08 7.95
N ASN A 2 13.12 31.04 8.18
CA ASN A 2 11.64 31.17 8.09
C ASN A 2 11.15 31.92 9.31
N GLN A 3 10.57 33.10 9.08
CA GLN A 3 9.96 33.91 10.14
C GLN A 3 8.84 33.13 10.82
N VAL A 4 8.80 33.21 12.16
CA VAL A 4 7.64 32.74 12.94
C VAL A 4 6.41 33.46 12.39
N PRO A 5 5.32 32.74 12.05
CA PRO A 5 4.06 33.41 11.74
C PRO A 5 3.70 34.36 12.87
N GLY A 6 3.10 35.52 12.57
CA GLY A 6 2.59 36.39 13.60
C GLY A 6 1.69 35.62 14.57
N ALA A 7 1.56 36.06 15.81
CA ALA A 7 0.86 35.35 16.89
C ALA A 7 -0.54 34.81 16.51
N ALA A 8 -1.27 35.55 15.68
CA ALA A 8 -2.59 35.11 15.18
C ALA A 8 -2.50 33.89 14.26
N ALA A 9 -1.52 33.87 13.33
CA ALA A 9 -1.33 32.77 12.40
C ALA A 9 -0.78 31.51 13.12
N LEU A 10 0.07 31.69 14.15
CA LEU A 10 0.53 30.59 14.99
C LEU A 10 -0.63 29.94 15.75
N ARG A 11 -1.52 30.75 16.35
CA ARG A 11 -2.70 30.25 17.03
C ARG A 11 -3.64 29.48 16.10
N ALA A 12 -3.84 29.99 14.88
CA ALA A 12 -4.62 29.30 13.86
C ALA A 12 -4.00 27.95 13.47
N ALA A 13 -2.67 27.88 13.28
CA ALA A 13 -1.97 26.64 12.99
C ALA A 13 -2.12 25.61 14.13
N ILE A 14 -1.93 26.03 15.37
CA ILE A 14 -2.08 25.15 16.55
C ILE A 14 -3.54 24.68 16.74
N ALA A 15 -4.53 25.47 16.32
CA ALA A 15 -5.93 25.04 16.36
C ALA A 15 -6.21 23.83 15.45
N ASP A 16 -5.48 23.71 14.35
CA ASP A 16 -5.57 22.58 13.39
C ASP A 16 -4.79 21.32 13.82
N ALA A 17 -4.03 21.41 14.90
CA ALA A 17 -3.12 20.36 15.32
C ALA A 17 -3.81 19.12 15.89
N ASN A 18 -3.20 17.96 15.67
CA ASN A 18 -3.52 16.72 16.38
C ASN A 18 -3.02 16.83 17.82
N LEU A 19 -3.95 16.83 18.80
CA LEU A 19 -3.64 17.01 20.21
C LEU A 19 -2.71 15.93 20.77
N ARG A 20 -2.83 14.67 20.34
CA ARG A 20 -1.95 13.58 20.77
C ARG A 20 -0.50 13.88 20.38
N VAL A 21 -0.33 14.39 19.16
CA VAL A 21 0.97 14.78 18.61
C VAL A 21 1.54 16.01 19.33
N LEU A 22 0.69 17.01 19.64
CA LEU A 22 1.13 18.18 20.42
C LEU A 22 1.65 17.81 21.81
N VAL A 23 1.01 16.86 22.49
CA VAL A 23 1.49 16.36 23.80
C VAL A 23 2.90 15.78 23.65
N MET A 24 3.17 14.97 22.63
CA MET A 24 4.51 14.45 22.39
C MET A 24 5.52 15.55 22.06
N CYS A 25 5.13 16.53 21.24
CA CYS A 25 5.97 17.70 20.95
C CYS A 25 6.28 18.51 22.24
N LEU A 26 5.33 18.65 23.16
CA LEU A 26 5.56 19.32 24.45
C LEU A 26 6.64 18.60 25.28
N VAL A 27 6.63 17.27 25.34
CA VAL A 27 7.68 16.50 26.02
C VAL A 27 9.04 16.82 25.42
N HIS A 28 9.16 16.75 24.09
CA HIS A 28 10.41 17.05 23.41
C HIS A 28 10.88 18.50 23.61
N LEU A 29 9.98 19.46 23.44
CA LEU A 29 10.34 20.90 23.45
C LEU A 29 10.60 21.44 24.85
N SER A 30 9.84 21.00 25.87
CA SER A 30 9.95 21.52 27.24
C SER A 30 10.82 20.66 28.14
N GLY A 31 10.99 19.36 27.84
CA GLY A 31 11.60 18.39 28.75
C GLY A 31 10.72 17.98 29.93
N GLU A 32 9.50 18.49 30.02
CA GLU A 32 8.60 18.26 31.15
C GLU A 32 7.80 16.95 30.96
N LEU A 33 8.07 15.95 31.79
CA LEU A 33 7.39 14.65 31.74
C LEU A 33 5.95 14.69 32.28
N ARG A 34 5.49 15.81 32.90
CA ARG A 34 4.10 15.97 33.34
C ARG A 34 3.09 15.80 32.20
N TRP A 35 3.52 16.11 30.97
CA TRP A 35 2.67 15.96 29.78
C TRP A 35 2.32 14.49 29.47
N LEU A 36 3.01 13.53 30.09
CA LEU A 36 2.71 12.10 29.99
C LEU A 36 1.77 11.60 31.10
N GLU A 37 1.32 12.50 32.02
CA GLU A 37 0.45 12.15 33.13
C GLU A 37 -0.98 12.68 32.94
N THR A 38 -1.88 12.21 33.78
CA THR A 38 -3.23 12.77 33.85
C THR A 38 -3.16 14.25 34.25
N PRO A 39 -3.90 15.17 33.58
CA PRO A 39 -5.00 14.93 32.64
C PRO A 39 -4.60 14.89 31.15
N TYR A 40 -3.30 14.88 30.79
CA TYR A 40 -2.80 15.00 29.39
C TYR A 40 -2.66 13.66 28.67
N ARG A 41 -3.19 12.58 29.22
CA ARG A 41 -3.18 11.26 28.58
C ARG A 41 -4.38 11.11 27.64
N PRO A 42 -4.15 10.90 26.33
CA PRO A 42 -5.23 10.61 25.38
C PRO A 42 -5.98 9.32 25.71
N VAL A 43 -7.25 9.28 25.36
CA VAL A 43 -8.06 8.05 25.48
C VAL A 43 -7.97 7.22 24.20
N ARG A 44 -7.85 5.91 24.35
CA ARG A 44 -7.91 4.97 23.22
C ARG A 44 -9.28 5.05 22.54
N ASP A 45 -9.28 5.26 21.24
CA ASP A 45 -10.48 5.26 20.41
C ASP A 45 -10.41 4.18 19.33
N VAL A 46 -11.33 3.22 19.40
CA VAL A 46 -11.41 2.08 18.46
C VAL A 46 -12.52 2.25 17.42
N ARG A 47 -13.20 3.42 17.38
CA ARG A 47 -14.24 3.72 16.37
C ARG A 47 -13.63 3.89 14.99
N LEU A 48 -14.42 3.64 13.95
CA LEU A 48 -14.03 3.89 12.56
C LEU A 48 -13.67 5.35 12.32
N VAL A 49 -14.43 6.28 12.87
CA VAL A 49 -14.12 7.72 12.90
C VAL A 49 -13.66 8.10 14.30
N ALA A 50 -12.37 8.46 14.46
CA ALA A 50 -11.84 8.85 15.76
C ALA A 50 -12.33 10.21 16.20
N ASP A 51 -12.45 10.39 17.51
CA ASP A 51 -12.66 11.71 18.12
C ASP A 51 -11.37 12.56 18.00
N PRO A 52 -11.39 13.68 17.25
CA PRO A 52 -10.23 14.54 17.10
C PRO A 52 -9.80 15.19 18.43
N ARG A 53 -10.69 15.25 19.42
CA ARG A 53 -10.40 15.76 20.77
C ARG A 53 -9.54 14.81 21.60
N ALA A 54 -9.35 13.56 21.16
CA ALA A 54 -8.55 12.53 21.85
C ALA A 54 -9.02 12.22 23.28
N GLY A 55 -10.30 12.55 23.61
CA GLY A 55 -10.87 12.39 24.94
C GLY A 55 -10.52 13.50 25.93
N PHE A 56 -9.81 14.55 25.52
CA PHE A 56 -9.47 15.67 26.40
C PHE A 56 -10.65 16.59 26.67
N ALA A 57 -10.78 17.05 27.92
CA ALA A 57 -11.68 18.12 28.29
C ALA A 57 -11.26 19.46 27.62
N PRO A 58 -12.19 20.39 27.37
CA PRO A 58 -11.88 21.65 26.68
C PRO A 58 -10.75 22.46 27.33
N GLU A 59 -10.69 22.48 28.68
CA GLU A 59 -9.69 23.19 29.45
C GLU A 59 -8.29 22.60 29.23
N VAL A 60 -8.19 21.26 29.20
CA VAL A 60 -6.94 20.52 28.92
C VAL A 60 -6.48 20.77 27.49
N GLN A 61 -7.42 20.79 26.53
CA GLN A 61 -7.10 21.13 25.13
C GLN A 61 -6.52 22.54 25.01
N ALA A 62 -7.13 23.51 25.73
CA ALA A 62 -6.67 24.91 25.74
C ALA A 62 -5.26 25.01 26.35
N GLU A 63 -5.00 24.30 27.46
CA GLU A 63 -3.68 24.28 28.12
C GLU A 63 -2.60 23.67 27.21
N ILE A 64 -2.86 22.51 26.58
CA ILE A 64 -1.93 21.89 25.62
C ILE A 64 -1.57 22.87 24.51
N ARG A 65 -2.57 23.47 23.86
CA ARG A 65 -2.36 24.44 22.79
C ARG A 65 -1.60 25.68 23.27
N GLY A 66 -2.00 26.24 24.42
CA GLY A 66 -1.37 27.41 25.05
C GLY A 66 0.10 27.18 25.38
N ALA A 67 0.44 26.00 25.91
CA ALA A 67 1.81 25.64 26.24
C ALA A 67 2.70 25.57 24.99
N VAL A 68 2.23 24.95 23.90
CA VAL A 68 2.98 24.91 22.62
C VAL A 68 3.17 26.32 22.06
N ILE A 69 2.12 27.15 22.06
CA ILE A 69 2.20 28.54 21.60
C ILE A 69 3.25 29.29 22.40
N ALA A 70 3.20 29.22 23.72
CA ALA A 70 4.13 29.92 24.60
C ALA A 70 5.60 29.48 24.39
N LEU A 71 5.86 28.20 24.11
CA LEU A 71 7.21 27.74 23.77
C LEU A 71 7.68 28.31 22.43
N LEU A 72 6.84 28.27 21.40
CA LEU A 72 7.18 28.76 20.07
C LEU A 72 7.34 30.28 20.00
N GLU A 73 6.51 31.05 20.72
CA GLU A 73 6.61 32.52 20.85
C GLU A 73 7.91 32.93 21.57
N ARG A 74 8.37 32.13 22.53
CA ARG A 74 9.70 32.34 23.18
C ARG A 74 10.89 31.93 22.30
N GLY A 75 10.63 31.47 21.07
CA GLY A 75 11.66 31.09 20.12
C GLY A 75 12.28 29.71 20.36
N VAL A 76 11.66 28.85 21.18
CA VAL A 76 12.14 27.48 21.39
C VAL A 76 12.03 26.69 20.08
N ARG A 77 13.19 26.40 19.48
CA ARG A 77 13.30 25.64 18.22
C ARG A 77 14.08 24.35 18.40
N ALA A 78 15.05 24.34 19.32
CA ALA A 78 15.77 23.16 19.69
C ALA A 78 15.00 22.42 20.78
N PRO A 79 14.85 21.09 20.66
CA PRO A 79 14.19 20.28 21.69
C PRO A 79 15.07 20.19 22.94
N ALA A 80 14.43 20.23 24.11
CA ALA A 80 15.09 19.93 25.38
C ALA A 80 15.44 18.44 25.48
N ILE A 81 14.58 17.58 24.88
CA ILE A 81 14.84 16.14 24.71
C ILE A 81 14.83 15.85 23.20
N GLY A 82 16.00 15.55 22.62
CA GLY A 82 16.13 15.08 21.23
C GLY A 82 15.74 13.61 21.12
N ASP A 83 16.69 12.71 21.27
CA ASP A 83 16.44 11.28 21.42
C ASP A 83 16.05 10.98 22.88
N PRO A 84 14.82 10.49 23.12
CA PRO A 84 14.36 10.24 24.49
C PRO A 84 14.94 8.96 25.11
N GLY A 85 15.66 8.16 24.34
CA GLY A 85 16.06 6.81 24.75
C GLY A 85 14.90 5.84 24.79
N ASP A 86 15.19 4.57 25.01
CA ASP A 86 14.24 3.47 24.80
C ASP A 86 13.05 3.49 25.77
N GLU A 87 13.31 3.66 27.06
CA GLU A 87 12.27 3.63 28.10
C GLU A 87 11.27 4.78 27.92
N LEU A 88 11.80 6.01 27.75
CA LEU A 88 10.92 7.17 27.60
C LEU A 88 10.19 7.14 26.25
N LEU A 89 10.84 6.71 25.16
CA LEU A 89 10.20 6.59 23.87
C LEU A 89 9.01 5.60 23.91
N LEU A 90 9.19 4.43 24.51
CA LEU A 90 8.14 3.43 24.66
C LEU A 90 6.94 3.97 25.47
N ARG A 91 7.24 4.70 26.56
CA ARG A 91 6.23 5.39 27.36
C ARG A 91 5.50 6.47 26.55
N MET A 92 6.21 7.30 25.79
CA MET A 92 5.62 8.31 24.91
C MET A 92 4.73 7.67 23.83
N MET A 93 5.16 6.59 23.19
CA MET A 93 4.36 5.84 22.21
C MET A 93 3.05 5.35 22.82
N SER A 94 3.12 4.74 24.01
CA SER A 94 1.95 4.22 24.71
C SER A 94 0.98 5.34 25.13
N VAL A 95 1.50 6.45 25.64
CA VAL A 95 0.68 7.63 25.98
C VAL A 95 0.07 8.23 24.72
N CYS A 96 0.83 8.41 23.64
CA CYS A 96 0.32 8.97 22.38
C CYS A 96 -0.91 8.22 21.86
N LEU A 97 -0.91 6.90 21.97
CA LEU A 97 -2.02 6.06 21.48
C LEU A 97 -3.14 5.90 22.52
N GLY A 98 -2.86 6.12 23.80
CA GLY A 98 -3.78 5.82 24.90
C GLY A 98 -3.94 4.31 25.14
N GLU A 99 -2.95 3.51 24.77
CA GLU A 99 -2.84 2.06 25.00
C GLU A 99 -1.39 1.63 25.11
N GLU A 100 -1.14 0.50 25.73
CA GLU A 100 0.20 -0.06 25.83
C GLU A 100 0.74 -0.47 24.45
N VAL A 101 1.93 0.00 24.11
CA VAL A 101 2.67 -0.38 22.92
C VAL A 101 3.70 -1.44 23.32
N PRO A 102 3.69 -2.62 22.68
CA PRO A 102 4.68 -3.66 22.97
C PRO A 102 6.11 -3.24 22.63
N PRO A 103 7.14 -3.67 23.42
CA PRO A 103 8.52 -3.24 23.24
C PRO A 103 9.13 -3.57 21.87
N GLU A 104 8.63 -4.60 21.20
CA GLU A 104 9.11 -4.99 19.87
C GLU A 104 8.93 -3.92 18.79
N TYR A 105 8.08 -2.90 19.01
CA TYR A 105 7.94 -1.75 18.12
C TYR A 105 9.09 -0.75 18.23
N LEU A 106 9.82 -0.78 19.33
CA LEU A 106 10.81 0.25 19.65
C LEU A 106 11.92 0.37 18.60
N PRO A 107 12.60 -0.70 18.16
CA PRO A 107 13.68 -0.60 17.17
C PRO A 107 13.21 0.01 15.85
N MET A 108 12.05 -0.43 15.34
CA MET A 108 11.46 0.09 14.11
C MET A 108 11.11 1.58 14.26
N MET A 109 10.50 1.97 15.38
CA MET A 109 10.07 3.35 15.59
C MET A 109 11.25 4.28 15.81
N ARG A 110 12.37 3.81 16.38
CA ARG A 110 13.61 4.59 16.46
C ARG A 110 14.13 4.93 15.05
N GLU A 111 14.05 3.99 14.11
CA GLU A 111 14.42 4.24 12.72
C GLU A 111 13.43 5.20 12.04
N ASP A 112 12.13 4.95 12.14
CA ASP A 112 11.09 5.78 11.48
C ASP A 112 11.06 7.23 12.00
N MET A 113 11.45 7.43 13.27
CA MET A 113 11.58 8.75 13.90
C MET A 113 12.95 9.41 13.71
N GLY A 114 13.91 8.72 13.08
CA GLY A 114 15.24 9.25 12.79
C GLY A 114 16.22 9.22 13.97
N PHE A 115 15.95 8.43 15.02
CA PHE A 115 16.86 8.24 16.17
C PHE A 115 17.88 7.12 15.94
N ALA A 116 17.67 6.28 14.94
CA ALA A 116 18.59 5.22 14.53
C ALA A 116 18.56 5.07 13.01
N SER A 117 19.55 4.37 12.45
CA SER A 117 19.55 3.98 11.04
C SER A 117 19.67 2.46 10.95
N GLY A 118 18.73 1.82 10.23
CA GLY A 118 18.76 0.39 9.93
C GLY A 118 19.08 0.09 8.47
N ASP A 119 19.44 1.10 7.70
CA ASP A 119 19.79 0.94 6.29
C ASP A 119 21.05 0.10 6.10
N PRO A 120 21.09 -0.80 5.11
CA PRO A 120 22.28 -1.56 4.76
C PRO A 120 23.47 -0.63 4.46
N ALA A 121 24.63 -0.99 4.97
CA ALA A 121 25.88 -0.29 4.75
C ALA A 121 27.02 -1.29 4.64
N TRP A 122 28.10 -0.91 3.97
CA TRP A 122 29.31 -1.70 3.91
C TRP A 122 30.00 -1.71 5.28
N CYS A 123 30.43 -2.89 5.75
CA CYS A 123 31.24 -3.00 6.95
C CYS A 123 32.65 -2.40 6.75
N ALA A 124 33.16 -2.47 5.52
CA ALA A 124 34.41 -1.86 5.06
C ALA A 124 34.25 -1.46 3.58
N PRO A 125 35.11 -0.58 3.03
CA PRO A 125 35.06 -0.28 1.61
C PRO A 125 35.04 -1.56 0.77
N PRO A 126 34.03 -1.76 -0.10
CA PRO A 126 33.90 -2.99 -0.85
C PRO A 126 35.02 -3.15 -1.90
N ASP A 127 35.39 -4.38 -2.21
CA ASP A 127 36.27 -4.67 -3.34
C ASP A 127 35.68 -4.12 -4.64
N ALA A 128 36.45 -3.29 -5.35
CA ALA A 128 35.97 -2.57 -6.53
C ALA A 128 35.56 -3.53 -7.68
N GLY A 129 36.26 -4.66 -7.82
CA GLY A 129 35.96 -5.67 -8.85
C GLY A 129 34.66 -6.41 -8.53
N ARG A 130 34.47 -6.83 -7.28
CA ARG A 130 33.23 -7.47 -6.82
C ARG A 130 32.04 -6.53 -6.93
N LEU A 131 32.21 -5.25 -6.53
CA LEU A 131 31.16 -4.25 -6.65
C LEU A 131 30.77 -4.00 -8.10
N ALA A 132 31.75 -3.79 -8.99
CA ALA A 132 31.49 -3.62 -10.43
C ALA A 132 30.80 -4.83 -11.07
N ASN A 133 31.06 -6.04 -10.52
CA ASN A 133 30.42 -7.29 -10.96
C ASN A 133 28.99 -7.48 -10.44
N ALA A 134 28.58 -6.76 -9.40
CA ALA A 134 27.28 -6.86 -8.74
C ALA A 134 26.16 -6.13 -9.49
N GLN A 135 26.12 -6.21 -10.81
CA GLN A 135 25.13 -5.54 -11.65
C GLN A 135 23.71 -6.04 -11.38
N VAL A 136 22.77 -5.13 -11.14
CA VAL A 136 21.36 -5.43 -10.83
C VAL A 136 20.46 -4.93 -11.96
N LEU A 137 19.58 -5.79 -12.45
CA LEU A 137 18.46 -5.42 -13.31
C LEU A 137 17.17 -5.39 -12.47
N VAL A 138 16.52 -4.25 -12.41
CA VAL A 138 15.22 -4.08 -11.76
C VAL A 138 14.14 -3.90 -12.82
N VAL A 139 13.08 -4.71 -12.74
CA VAL A 139 11.97 -4.68 -13.70
C VAL A 139 10.80 -3.91 -13.11
N GLY A 140 10.56 -2.70 -13.61
CA GLY A 140 9.49 -1.79 -13.19
C GLY A 140 9.99 -0.58 -12.41
N ALA A 141 9.58 0.63 -12.83
CA ALA A 141 9.87 1.91 -12.18
C ALA A 141 8.66 2.46 -11.38
N GLY A 142 7.90 1.57 -10.77
CA GLY A 142 6.90 1.91 -9.74
C GLY A 142 7.54 2.17 -8.38
N LEU A 143 6.72 2.35 -7.34
CA LEU A 143 7.19 2.65 -5.97
C LEU A 143 8.24 1.65 -5.46
N SER A 144 8.08 0.36 -5.72
CA SER A 144 9.03 -0.67 -5.26
C SER A 144 10.39 -0.57 -5.96
N GLY A 145 10.39 -0.47 -7.30
CA GLY A 145 11.64 -0.37 -8.07
C GLY A 145 12.41 0.91 -7.77
N LEU A 146 11.71 2.02 -7.54
CA LEU A 146 12.33 3.30 -7.15
C LEU A 146 12.94 3.25 -5.75
N ALA A 147 12.26 2.59 -4.77
CA ALA A 147 12.81 2.39 -3.43
C ALA A 147 14.10 1.57 -3.46
N LEU A 148 14.12 0.50 -4.26
CA LEU A 148 15.33 -0.31 -4.42
C LEU A 148 16.43 0.47 -5.15
N GLY A 149 16.10 1.19 -6.23
CA GLY A 149 17.06 2.04 -6.95
C GLY A 149 17.74 3.06 -6.04
N TYR A 150 17.01 3.66 -5.09
CA TYR A 150 17.54 4.55 -4.08
C TYR A 150 18.55 3.83 -3.15
N GLN A 151 18.21 2.64 -2.63
CA GLN A 151 19.12 1.88 -1.77
C GLN A 151 20.39 1.43 -2.51
N LEU A 152 20.26 0.97 -3.75
CA LEU A 152 21.40 0.58 -4.59
C LEU A 152 22.30 1.77 -4.89
N GLY A 153 21.72 2.94 -5.19
CA GLY A 153 22.46 4.19 -5.41
C GLY A 153 23.28 4.62 -4.19
N ARG A 154 22.69 4.54 -2.98
CA ARG A 154 23.39 4.83 -1.71
C ARG A 154 24.60 3.91 -1.49
N LEU A 155 24.49 2.65 -1.87
CA LEU A 155 25.56 1.65 -1.75
C LEU A 155 26.58 1.72 -2.90
N GLY A 156 26.34 2.52 -3.94
CA GLY A 156 27.17 2.55 -5.13
C GLY A 156 27.11 1.26 -5.98
N VAL A 157 26.11 0.41 -5.76
CA VAL A 157 25.89 -0.82 -6.55
C VAL A 157 25.41 -0.45 -7.94
N PRO A 158 26.03 -0.97 -9.02
CA PRO A 158 25.61 -0.68 -10.39
C PRO A 158 24.27 -1.33 -10.70
N TYR A 159 23.30 -0.54 -11.17
CA TYR A 159 21.96 -1.04 -11.52
C TYR A 159 21.37 -0.35 -12.74
N THR A 160 20.42 -1.04 -13.34
CA THR A 160 19.53 -0.51 -14.38
C THR A 160 18.09 -0.87 -14.01
N ILE A 161 17.20 0.11 -14.03
CA ILE A 161 15.76 -0.12 -13.97
C ILE A 161 15.21 -0.09 -15.39
N VAL A 162 14.36 -1.03 -15.76
CA VAL A 162 13.65 -1.03 -17.04
C VAL A 162 12.15 -0.81 -16.78
N GLU A 163 11.56 0.12 -17.55
CA GLU A 163 10.16 0.49 -17.44
C GLU A 163 9.52 0.50 -18.83
N ARG A 164 8.39 -0.21 -18.98
CA ARG A 164 7.66 -0.28 -20.25
C ARG A 164 6.99 1.04 -20.64
N ASN A 165 6.58 1.81 -19.64
CA ASN A 165 5.97 3.12 -19.83
C ASN A 165 7.03 4.20 -20.12
N PRO A 166 6.64 5.35 -20.68
CA PRO A 166 7.55 6.48 -20.93
C PRO A 166 7.88 7.28 -19.65
N GLU A 167 7.26 6.96 -18.50
CA GLU A 167 7.46 7.66 -17.24
C GLU A 167 7.39 6.70 -16.06
N VAL A 168 7.98 7.11 -14.92
CA VAL A 168 7.87 6.41 -13.63
C VAL A 168 6.44 6.46 -13.08
N GLY A 169 6.15 5.64 -12.07
CA GLY A 169 4.91 5.74 -11.32
C GLY A 169 4.14 4.42 -11.19
N GLY A 170 4.29 3.49 -12.14
CA GLY A 170 3.58 2.21 -12.13
C GLY A 170 2.06 2.42 -12.02
N THR A 171 1.44 1.97 -10.95
CA THR A 171 -0.02 2.11 -10.70
C THR A 171 -0.50 3.56 -10.87
N TRP A 172 0.27 4.55 -10.42
CA TRP A 172 -0.12 5.97 -10.49
C TRP A 172 0.07 6.57 -11.87
N TYR A 173 0.95 6.02 -12.68
CA TYR A 173 1.06 6.35 -14.10
C TYR A 173 -0.08 5.73 -14.93
N GLU A 174 -0.38 4.44 -14.70
CA GLU A 174 -1.29 3.65 -15.54
C GLU A 174 -2.77 3.93 -15.28
N ASN A 175 -3.17 4.13 -14.01
CA ASN A 175 -4.57 4.31 -13.67
C ASN A 175 -4.98 5.79 -13.78
N ARG A 176 -5.71 6.12 -14.87
CA ARG A 176 -6.11 7.50 -15.22
C ARG A 176 -7.61 7.71 -15.18
N TYR A 177 -8.38 6.75 -14.67
CA TYR A 177 -9.82 6.87 -14.60
C TYR A 177 -10.27 8.05 -13.71
N PRO A 178 -11.44 8.66 -14.00
CA PRO A 178 -11.97 9.78 -13.23
C PRO A 178 -12.09 9.47 -11.73
N GLY A 179 -11.56 10.36 -10.91
CA GLY A 179 -11.60 10.21 -9.46
C GLY A 179 -10.52 9.31 -8.86
N CYS A 180 -9.59 8.78 -9.67
CA CYS A 180 -8.48 7.94 -9.19
C CYS A 180 -7.66 8.65 -8.09
N GLY A 181 -7.42 7.95 -6.98
CA GLY A 181 -6.66 8.46 -5.84
C GLY A 181 -6.39 7.39 -4.81
N VAL A 182 -5.54 7.72 -3.83
CA VAL A 182 -5.13 6.80 -2.77
C VAL A 182 -6.20 6.65 -1.68
N ASP A 183 -6.23 5.50 -1.03
CA ASP A 183 -7.08 5.19 0.14
C ASP A 183 -6.28 5.04 1.46
N THR A 184 -5.03 5.47 1.44
CA THR A 184 -4.12 5.54 2.59
C THR A 184 -3.67 6.99 2.79
N PRO A 185 -3.61 7.53 4.02
CA PRO A 185 -3.20 8.91 4.24
C PRO A 185 -1.80 9.20 3.70
N ASN A 186 -1.63 10.31 2.97
CA ASN A 186 -0.40 10.66 2.29
C ASN A 186 0.84 10.73 3.18
N HIS A 187 0.70 11.25 4.40
CA HIS A 187 1.81 11.36 5.35
C HIS A 187 2.28 10.00 5.89
N PHE A 188 1.57 8.92 5.55
CA PHE A 188 2.00 7.54 5.72
C PHE A 188 2.25 6.87 4.36
N TYR A 189 1.59 7.32 3.28
CA TYR A 189 1.81 6.85 1.92
C TYR A 189 2.88 7.70 1.22
N SER A 190 4.06 7.76 1.84
CA SER A 190 5.28 8.42 1.34
C SER A 190 6.50 7.70 1.91
N TYR A 191 7.62 7.77 1.22
CA TYR A 191 8.87 7.20 1.71
C TYR A 191 9.28 7.89 3.02
N SER A 192 9.76 7.10 4.00
CA SER A 192 10.23 7.61 5.28
C SER A 192 11.46 8.52 5.11
N PHE A 193 12.32 8.17 4.16
CA PHE A 193 13.51 8.91 3.80
C PHE A 193 13.30 10.05 2.77
N ALA A 194 12.07 10.19 2.23
CA ALA A 194 11.67 11.28 1.35
C ALA A 194 10.25 11.78 1.67
N PRO A 195 10.02 12.29 2.91
CA PRO A 195 8.72 12.76 3.34
C PRO A 195 8.29 13.98 2.52
N ASN A 196 6.99 14.11 2.26
CA ASN A 196 6.43 15.29 1.63
C ASN A 196 5.49 16.01 2.61
N HIS A 197 5.91 17.16 3.11
CA HIS A 197 5.05 18.00 3.98
C HIS A 197 4.12 18.90 3.19
N GLY A 198 4.36 19.06 1.89
CA GLY A 198 3.61 19.91 0.98
C GLY A 198 2.36 19.28 0.35
N TRP A 199 1.90 18.12 0.84
CA TRP A 199 0.67 17.52 0.33
C TRP A 199 -0.51 18.48 0.38
N LYS A 200 -1.25 18.57 -0.75
CA LYS A 200 -2.44 19.43 -0.84
C LYS A 200 -3.67 18.77 -0.22
N HIS A 201 -3.74 17.43 -0.24
CA HIS A 201 -4.85 16.63 0.27
C HIS A 201 -4.36 15.63 1.31
N TYR A 202 -5.23 15.23 2.26
CA TYR A 202 -4.91 14.14 3.20
C TYR A 202 -4.83 12.79 2.49
N PHE A 203 -5.63 12.62 1.42
CA PHE A 203 -5.65 11.48 0.51
C PHE A 203 -5.60 12.04 -0.91
N SER A 204 -4.47 11.93 -1.55
CA SER A 204 -4.25 12.62 -2.82
C SER A 204 -4.97 11.97 -4.00
N PRO A 205 -5.45 12.80 -4.95
CA PRO A 205 -5.75 12.31 -6.28
C PRO A 205 -4.48 11.80 -6.97
N ARG A 206 -4.68 11.00 -8.02
CA ARG A 206 -3.64 10.36 -8.81
C ARG A 206 -2.52 11.33 -9.25
N ASP A 207 -2.88 12.52 -9.74
CA ASP A 207 -1.91 13.45 -10.31
C ASP A 207 -0.94 14.01 -9.27
N GLU A 208 -1.40 14.21 -8.04
CA GLU A 208 -0.55 14.66 -6.94
C GLU A 208 0.44 13.57 -6.51
N LEU A 209 0.01 12.31 -6.53
CA LEU A 209 0.86 11.16 -6.25
C LEU A 209 1.88 10.94 -7.37
N GLN A 210 1.46 11.03 -8.62
CA GLN A 210 2.35 10.91 -9.77
C GLN A 210 3.45 11.99 -9.71
N ALA A 211 3.08 13.23 -9.43
CA ALA A 211 4.04 14.32 -9.27
C ALA A 211 5.04 14.08 -8.11
N TYR A 212 4.59 13.46 -7.01
CA TYR A 212 5.49 13.06 -5.92
C TYR A 212 6.50 12.01 -6.38
N VAL A 213 6.05 10.99 -7.10
CA VAL A 213 6.90 9.89 -7.58
C VAL A 213 7.93 10.40 -8.61
N GLU A 214 7.53 11.25 -9.54
CA GLU A 214 8.41 11.87 -10.54
C GLU A 214 9.47 12.74 -9.88
N ARG A 215 9.07 13.58 -8.92
CA ARG A 215 9.99 14.40 -8.14
C ARG A 215 10.98 13.52 -7.37
N PHE A 216 10.50 12.48 -6.68
CA PHE A 216 11.36 11.55 -5.96
C PHE A 216 12.38 10.89 -6.87
N ALA A 217 11.97 10.35 -8.03
CA ALA A 217 12.89 9.70 -8.97
C ALA A 217 14.00 10.65 -9.45
N THR A 218 13.69 11.94 -9.57
CA THR A 218 14.64 12.98 -10.00
C THR A 218 15.56 13.40 -8.85
N GLU A 219 15.01 13.78 -7.71
CA GLU A 219 15.75 14.31 -6.56
C GLU A 219 16.65 13.27 -5.89
N SER A 220 16.23 12.00 -5.89
CA SER A 220 17.02 10.88 -5.36
C SER A 220 18.15 10.41 -6.27
N GLY A 221 18.26 10.92 -7.51
CA GLY A 221 19.26 10.49 -8.47
C GLY A 221 19.00 9.11 -9.10
N VAL A 222 17.82 8.54 -8.92
CA VAL A 222 17.46 7.22 -9.50
C VAL A 222 17.15 7.34 -11.00
N ARG A 223 16.54 8.45 -11.44
CA ARG A 223 16.05 8.65 -12.81
C ARG A 223 17.08 8.38 -13.91
N PRO A 224 18.37 8.78 -13.81
CA PRO A 224 19.38 8.49 -14.85
C PRO A 224 19.64 7.00 -15.09
N ASN A 225 19.30 6.14 -14.15
CA ASN A 225 19.47 4.68 -14.25
C ASN A 225 18.22 3.96 -14.78
N ILE A 226 17.20 4.70 -15.25
CA ILE A 226 15.95 4.13 -15.79
C ILE A 226 15.97 4.14 -17.31
N ARG A 227 15.67 2.98 -17.91
CA ARG A 227 15.41 2.84 -19.35
C ARG A 227 13.91 2.77 -19.58
N PHE A 228 13.33 3.83 -20.08
CA PHE A 228 11.91 3.92 -20.42
C PHE A 228 11.58 3.29 -21.76
N GLY A 229 10.30 2.94 -22.00
CA GLY A 229 9.85 2.27 -23.21
C GLY A 229 10.54 0.93 -23.45
N CYS A 230 10.96 0.30 -22.36
CA CYS A 230 11.75 -0.93 -22.36
C CYS A 230 11.07 -2.01 -21.52
N GLU A 231 10.67 -3.10 -22.14
CA GLU A 231 9.97 -4.21 -21.51
C GLU A 231 10.84 -5.46 -21.44
N VAL A 232 10.85 -6.14 -20.30
CA VAL A 232 11.43 -7.48 -20.16
C VAL A 232 10.43 -8.51 -20.69
N THR A 233 10.81 -9.26 -21.72
CA THR A 233 9.97 -10.31 -22.31
C THR A 233 10.39 -11.72 -21.94
N GLY A 234 11.52 -11.87 -21.23
CA GLY A 234 12.02 -13.12 -20.73
C GLY A 234 13.35 -12.93 -20.01
N ALA A 235 13.68 -13.83 -19.10
CA ALA A 235 14.99 -13.91 -18.47
C ALA A 235 15.33 -15.35 -18.16
N ALA A 236 16.60 -15.75 -18.35
CA ALA A 236 17.06 -17.10 -18.05
C ALA A 236 18.34 -17.07 -17.21
N TRP A 237 18.37 -17.92 -16.19
CA TRP A 237 19.58 -18.17 -15.41
C TRP A 237 20.59 -18.99 -16.22
N ARG A 238 21.82 -18.55 -16.24
CA ARG A 238 22.93 -19.20 -16.90
C ARG A 238 23.89 -19.76 -15.87
N GLU A 239 23.93 -21.06 -15.76
CA GLU A 239 24.78 -21.76 -14.78
C GLU A 239 26.29 -21.57 -15.04
N SER A 240 26.67 -21.44 -16.32
CA SER A 240 28.09 -21.37 -16.74
C SER A 240 28.81 -20.12 -16.21
N ASP A 241 28.11 -19.00 -16.11
CA ASP A 241 28.65 -17.69 -15.66
C ASP A 241 27.91 -17.14 -14.45
N ARG A 242 26.94 -17.89 -13.91
CA ARG A 242 26.10 -17.52 -12.76
C ARG A 242 25.50 -16.11 -12.90
N ARG A 243 24.87 -15.90 -14.08
CA ARG A 243 24.21 -14.62 -14.43
C ARG A 243 22.84 -14.86 -15.02
N TRP A 244 22.03 -13.84 -14.92
CA TRP A 244 20.78 -13.72 -15.65
C TRP A 244 21.06 -13.13 -17.03
N SER A 245 20.49 -13.76 -18.07
CA SER A 245 20.37 -13.21 -19.42
C SER A 245 18.93 -12.80 -19.61
N ALA A 246 18.67 -11.48 -19.69
CA ALA A 246 17.33 -10.93 -19.84
C ALA A 246 17.13 -10.33 -21.24
N THR A 247 16.00 -10.64 -21.86
CA THR A 247 15.58 -10.12 -23.16
C THR A 247 14.77 -8.85 -22.97
N LEU A 248 15.25 -7.76 -23.55
CA LEU A 248 14.64 -6.45 -23.51
C LEU A 248 14.02 -6.12 -24.87
N ARG A 249 12.77 -5.68 -24.88
CA ARG A 249 12.04 -5.20 -26.06
C ARG A 249 11.82 -3.70 -25.97
N THR A 250 12.15 -2.99 -27.03
CA THR A 250 11.90 -1.55 -27.21
C THR A 250 11.27 -1.31 -28.58
N ALA A 251 10.91 -0.06 -28.89
CA ALA A 251 10.44 0.33 -30.23
C ALA A 251 11.49 0.10 -31.34
N GLN A 252 12.79 0.06 -30.98
CA GLN A 252 13.91 -0.17 -31.91
C GLN A 252 14.22 -1.65 -32.13
N GLY A 253 13.58 -2.55 -31.38
CA GLY A 253 13.80 -3.98 -31.50
C GLY A 253 14.13 -4.65 -30.17
N THR A 254 14.71 -5.85 -30.26
CA THR A 254 15.03 -6.70 -29.11
C THR A 254 16.54 -6.71 -28.87
N SER A 255 16.94 -6.67 -27.60
CA SER A 255 18.34 -6.79 -27.16
C SER A 255 18.46 -7.69 -25.93
N GLU A 256 19.67 -8.14 -25.63
CA GLU A 256 19.98 -8.94 -24.45
C GLU A 256 20.84 -8.12 -23.47
N ILE A 257 20.55 -8.26 -22.17
CA ILE A 257 21.40 -7.74 -21.09
C ILE A 257 21.76 -8.89 -20.14
N ARG A 258 23.03 -8.92 -19.71
CA ARG A 258 23.50 -9.88 -18.71
C ARG A 258 23.79 -9.19 -17.40
N VAL A 259 23.21 -9.70 -16.30
CA VAL A 259 23.31 -9.12 -14.98
C VAL A 259 23.55 -10.19 -13.92
N LYS A 260 24.13 -9.80 -12.80
CA LYS A 260 24.36 -10.69 -11.66
C LYS A 260 23.07 -11.00 -10.92
N MET A 261 22.18 -10.01 -10.78
CA MET A 261 20.95 -10.10 -10.02
C MET A 261 19.77 -9.57 -10.84
N LEU A 262 18.62 -10.23 -10.68
CA LEU A 262 17.37 -9.87 -11.31
C LEU A 262 16.32 -9.59 -10.22
N VAL A 263 15.68 -8.43 -10.28
CA VAL A 263 14.62 -8.05 -9.33
C VAL A 263 13.33 -7.74 -10.09
N ALA A 264 12.27 -8.47 -9.79
CA ALA A 264 10.94 -8.19 -10.30
C ALA A 264 10.20 -7.24 -9.35
N ALA A 265 9.95 -6.01 -9.80
CA ALA A 265 9.22 -4.96 -9.08
C ALA A 265 7.92 -4.55 -9.83
N THR A 266 7.21 -5.52 -10.40
CA THR A 266 6.07 -5.32 -11.31
C THR A 266 4.75 -5.03 -10.60
N GLY A 267 4.67 -5.25 -9.28
CA GLY A 267 3.46 -4.99 -8.49
C GLY A 267 2.34 -6.04 -8.66
N HIS A 268 1.22 -5.84 -7.96
CA HIS A 268 0.04 -6.74 -7.96
C HIS A 268 -1.06 -6.30 -8.93
N PHE A 269 -1.09 -5.02 -9.32
CA PHE A 269 -2.17 -4.44 -10.12
C PHE A 269 -1.72 -4.12 -11.55
N GLU A 270 -0.92 -5.02 -12.13
CA GLU A 270 -0.39 -4.89 -13.48
C GLU A 270 -1.34 -5.47 -14.52
N ARG A 271 -2.04 -6.59 -14.20
CA ARG A 271 -2.92 -7.28 -15.13
C ARG A 271 -4.40 -7.04 -14.84
N PRO A 272 -5.14 -6.34 -15.71
CA PRO A 272 -6.59 -6.25 -15.64
C PRO A 272 -7.27 -7.62 -15.66
N SER A 273 -8.27 -7.80 -14.78
CA SER A 273 -9.15 -8.97 -14.80
C SER A 273 -10.34 -8.69 -15.73
N VAL A 274 -10.24 -9.11 -16.97
CA VAL A 274 -11.30 -8.92 -17.97
C VAL A 274 -12.17 -10.18 -18.03
N PRO A 275 -13.43 -10.12 -17.54
CA PRO A 275 -14.33 -11.26 -17.60
C PRO A 275 -14.75 -11.56 -19.03
N ARG A 276 -14.94 -12.84 -19.34
CA ARG A 276 -15.54 -13.26 -20.60
C ARG A 276 -17.06 -13.07 -20.52
N VAL A 277 -17.56 -11.98 -21.07
CA VAL A 277 -18.99 -11.73 -21.17
C VAL A 277 -19.46 -12.07 -22.60
N LYS A 278 -20.47 -12.93 -22.71
CA LYS A 278 -21.05 -13.31 -24.02
C LYS A 278 -21.51 -12.06 -24.77
N GLY A 279 -21.17 -11.94 -26.04
CA GLY A 279 -21.56 -10.82 -26.89
C GLY A 279 -20.72 -9.55 -26.69
N ALA A 280 -19.68 -9.56 -25.85
CA ALA A 280 -18.80 -8.39 -25.66
C ALA A 280 -18.18 -7.90 -26.99
N GLU A 281 -17.88 -8.81 -27.89
CA GLU A 281 -17.35 -8.55 -29.23
C GLU A 281 -18.35 -7.89 -30.17
N THR A 282 -19.65 -7.92 -29.86
CA THR A 282 -20.71 -7.30 -30.66
C THR A 282 -21.08 -5.90 -30.20
N PHE A 283 -20.61 -5.49 -29.04
CA PHE A 283 -20.88 -4.16 -28.49
C PHE A 283 -20.27 -3.07 -29.38
N ALA A 284 -21.09 -2.12 -29.83
CA ALA A 284 -20.66 -1.11 -30.80
C ALA A 284 -19.88 0.07 -30.18
N GLY A 285 -20.05 0.30 -28.87
CA GLY A 285 -19.39 1.39 -28.15
C GLY A 285 -18.04 1.01 -27.55
N PRO A 286 -17.34 1.93 -26.91
CA PRO A 286 -16.14 1.63 -26.12
C PRO A 286 -16.44 0.67 -24.97
N LEU A 287 -15.67 -0.44 -24.90
CA LEU A 287 -15.66 -1.41 -23.83
C LEU A 287 -14.21 -1.59 -23.37
N PHE A 288 -13.89 -1.19 -22.16
CA PHE A 288 -12.51 -1.21 -21.66
C PHE A 288 -12.46 -1.41 -20.14
N HIS A 289 -11.30 -1.88 -19.66
CA HIS A 289 -11.02 -1.97 -18.23
C HIS A 289 -10.61 -0.61 -17.65
N SER A 290 -10.98 -0.33 -16.40
CA SER A 290 -10.67 0.96 -15.73
C SER A 290 -9.18 1.33 -15.75
N ALA A 291 -8.28 0.36 -15.71
CA ALA A 291 -6.83 0.60 -15.84
C ALA A 291 -6.37 0.97 -17.28
N CYS A 292 -7.24 0.80 -18.28
CA CYS A 292 -6.99 1.13 -19.68
C CYS A 292 -7.92 2.28 -20.13
N TRP A 293 -8.11 3.26 -19.27
CA TRP A 293 -9.00 4.39 -19.54
C TRP A 293 -8.52 5.19 -20.75
N PRO A 294 -9.35 5.37 -21.81
CA PRO A 294 -8.95 6.15 -22.98
C PRO A 294 -8.81 7.65 -22.63
N ASP A 295 -7.71 8.25 -23.06
CA ASP A 295 -7.40 9.66 -22.72
C ASP A 295 -8.44 10.66 -23.27
N ASP A 296 -9.01 10.39 -24.46
CA ASP A 296 -9.94 11.28 -25.17
C ASP A 296 -11.42 10.91 -24.99
N LEU A 297 -11.74 10.08 -24.00
CA LEU A 297 -13.11 9.60 -23.81
C LEU A 297 -13.99 10.67 -23.17
N ASP A 298 -14.94 11.19 -23.95
CA ASP A 298 -16.00 12.05 -23.43
C ASP A 298 -17.22 11.23 -23.00
N LEU A 299 -17.64 11.43 -21.74
CA LEU A 299 -18.81 10.78 -21.14
C LEU A 299 -20.03 11.69 -21.03
N ASP A 300 -19.93 12.97 -21.39
CA ASP A 300 -21.02 13.93 -21.21
C ASP A 300 -22.23 13.54 -22.04
N GLY A 301 -23.36 13.41 -21.38
CA GLY A 301 -24.61 12.99 -22.00
C GLY A 301 -24.68 11.53 -22.49
N LYS A 302 -23.68 10.69 -22.18
CA LYS A 302 -23.67 9.25 -22.53
C LYS A 302 -24.39 8.41 -21.50
N ARG A 303 -24.92 7.27 -21.92
CA ARG A 303 -25.37 6.20 -21.03
C ARG A 303 -24.19 5.30 -20.73
N VAL A 304 -23.79 5.23 -19.46
CA VAL A 304 -22.60 4.50 -19.04
C VAL A 304 -22.98 3.29 -18.22
N ALA A 305 -22.40 2.15 -18.52
CA ALA A 305 -22.48 0.94 -17.71
C ALA A 305 -21.13 0.71 -17.00
N VAL A 306 -21.15 0.54 -15.67
CA VAL A 306 -19.97 0.19 -14.86
C VAL A 306 -20.15 -1.22 -14.31
N ILE A 307 -19.28 -2.16 -14.69
CA ILE A 307 -19.32 -3.54 -14.20
C ILE A 307 -18.34 -3.70 -13.06
N GLY A 308 -18.87 -3.87 -11.83
CA GLY A 308 -18.11 -3.99 -10.60
C GLY A 308 -18.37 -2.84 -9.62
N THR A 309 -18.12 -3.11 -8.32
CA THR A 309 -18.34 -2.18 -7.20
C THR A 309 -17.12 -2.14 -6.26
N GLY A 310 -15.92 -2.43 -6.79
CA GLY A 310 -14.66 -2.33 -6.05
C GLY A 310 -14.12 -0.90 -5.95
N ALA A 311 -12.87 -0.75 -5.48
CA ALA A 311 -12.24 0.55 -5.22
C ALA A 311 -12.29 1.50 -6.43
N SER A 312 -12.03 1.00 -7.65
CA SER A 312 -12.11 1.84 -8.85
C SER A 312 -13.53 2.34 -9.12
N ALA A 313 -14.55 1.48 -9.00
CA ALA A 313 -15.94 1.89 -9.17
C ALA A 313 -16.39 2.93 -8.12
N MET A 314 -15.95 2.77 -6.86
CA MET A 314 -16.21 3.72 -5.77
C MET A 314 -15.66 5.13 -6.06
N GLN A 315 -14.67 5.24 -6.91
CA GLN A 315 -14.06 6.51 -7.32
C GLN A 315 -14.64 7.03 -8.65
N ILE A 316 -14.89 6.16 -9.61
CA ILE A 316 -15.45 6.50 -10.93
C ILE A 316 -16.90 6.99 -10.79
N VAL A 317 -17.77 6.19 -10.19
CA VAL A 317 -19.21 6.44 -10.14
C VAL A 317 -19.58 7.81 -9.57
N PRO A 318 -19.11 8.22 -8.39
CA PRO A 318 -19.42 9.56 -7.86
C PRO A 318 -18.90 10.69 -8.75
N THR A 319 -17.78 10.45 -9.44
CA THR A 319 -17.11 11.47 -10.26
C THR A 319 -17.83 11.74 -11.59
N ILE A 320 -18.50 10.69 -12.16
CA ILE A 320 -19.17 10.81 -13.47
C ILE A 320 -20.68 10.97 -13.37
N ALA A 321 -21.30 10.69 -12.21
CA ALA A 321 -22.76 10.60 -12.06
C ALA A 321 -23.52 11.86 -12.49
N ASP A 322 -22.93 13.05 -12.37
CA ASP A 322 -23.57 14.32 -12.76
C ASP A 322 -23.34 14.69 -14.24
N ARG A 323 -22.50 13.94 -14.95
CA ARG A 323 -22.11 14.26 -16.33
C ARG A 323 -22.80 13.37 -17.35
N VAL A 324 -23.20 12.17 -16.94
CA VAL A 324 -23.75 11.15 -17.83
C VAL A 324 -25.27 11.24 -17.91
N ALA A 325 -25.87 10.86 -19.03
CA ALA A 325 -27.32 10.82 -19.20
C ALA A 325 -28.00 9.67 -18.44
N GLY A 326 -27.25 8.63 -18.11
CA GLY A 326 -27.69 7.50 -17.30
C GLY A 326 -26.51 6.63 -16.90
N LEU A 327 -26.59 6.05 -15.71
CA LEU A 327 -25.51 5.24 -15.13
C LEU A 327 -26.06 3.93 -14.55
N ALA A 328 -25.73 2.81 -15.19
CA ALA A 328 -26.08 1.48 -14.72
C ALA A 328 -24.85 0.81 -14.08
N ILE A 329 -24.96 0.42 -12.81
CA ILE A 329 -23.86 -0.16 -12.04
C ILE A 329 -24.20 -1.63 -11.78
N TYR A 330 -23.36 -2.55 -12.30
CA TYR A 330 -23.60 -3.99 -12.18
C TYR A 330 -22.83 -4.56 -11.00
N GLN A 331 -23.56 -4.99 -9.97
CA GLN A 331 -23.03 -5.50 -8.73
C GLN A 331 -23.18 -7.02 -8.61
N ARG A 332 -22.06 -7.73 -8.40
CA ARG A 332 -22.07 -9.15 -8.03
C ARG A 332 -22.19 -9.35 -6.52
N SER A 333 -21.51 -8.51 -5.74
CA SER A 333 -21.56 -8.55 -4.29
C SER A 333 -21.25 -7.16 -3.72
N PRO A 334 -21.93 -6.73 -2.64
CA PRO A 334 -21.67 -5.46 -1.99
C PRO A 334 -20.29 -5.43 -1.30
N GLN A 335 -19.83 -4.22 -0.99
CA GLN A 335 -18.57 -3.96 -0.29
C GLN A 335 -18.84 -3.29 1.06
N TRP A 336 -18.01 -3.60 2.07
CA TRP A 336 -17.97 -2.79 3.27
C TRP A 336 -17.34 -1.44 2.96
N VAL A 337 -18.03 -0.39 3.35
CA VAL A 337 -17.65 1.00 3.10
C VAL A 337 -17.65 1.76 4.41
N ARG A 338 -16.59 2.53 4.66
CA ARG A 338 -16.48 3.36 5.86
C ARG A 338 -16.43 4.84 5.51
N PRO A 339 -16.96 5.70 6.37
CA PRO A 339 -16.72 7.13 6.27
C PRO A 339 -15.28 7.46 6.66
N VAL A 340 -14.66 8.38 5.92
CA VAL A 340 -13.41 9.05 6.27
C VAL A 340 -13.63 10.55 6.01
N PRO A 341 -13.92 11.33 7.05
CA PRO A 341 -14.29 12.75 6.87
C PRO A 341 -13.25 13.56 6.10
N GLU A 342 -11.97 13.23 6.27
CA GLU A 342 -10.86 13.94 5.62
C GLU A 342 -10.59 13.48 4.18
N TYR A 343 -11.27 12.44 3.68
CA TYR A 343 -10.91 11.81 2.40
C TYR A 343 -10.90 12.78 1.21
N SER A 344 -11.85 13.69 1.17
CA SER A 344 -11.97 14.69 0.09
C SER A 344 -11.50 16.09 0.50
N LEU A 345 -10.93 16.23 1.71
CA LEU A 345 -10.54 17.53 2.22
C LEU A 345 -9.09 17.88 1.87
N PRO A 346 -8.82 19.16 1.60
CA PRO A 346 -7.46 19.67 1.51
C PRO A 346 -6.78 19.62 2.89
N VAL A 347 -5.46 19.43 2.89
CA VAL A 347 -4.65 19.58 4.10
C VAL A 347 -4.72 21.03 4.55
N LYS A 348 -5.13 21.24 5.79
CA LYS A 348 -5.25 22.58 6.36
C LYS A 348 -3.91 23.29 6.39
N PRO A 349 -3.87 24.60 6.11
CA PRO A 349 -2.61 25.37 6.13
C PRO A 349 -1.85 25.25 7.45
N GLY A 350 -2.55 25.24 8.59
CA GLY A 350 -1.96 25.04 9.91
C GLY A 350 -1.29 23.68 10.06
N THR A 351 -1.93 22.61 9.59
CA THR A 351 -1.35 21.26 9.63
C THR A 351 -0.06 21.20 8.81
N ARG A 352 -0.02 21.76 7.59
CA ARG A 352 1.20 21.82 6.77
C ARG A 352 2.32 22.56 7.48
N TRP A 353 2.01 23.72 8.05
CA TRP A 353 2.97 24.51 8.81
C TRP A 353 3.57 23.73 10.00
N LEU A 354 2.72 23.01 10.75
CA LEU A 354 3.14 22.18 11.88
C LEU A 354 4.09 21.06 11.46
N LEU A 355 3.76 20.34 10.38
CA LEU A 355 4.57 19.26 9.83
C LEU A 355 5.97 19.74 9.39
N GLU A 356 6.05 20.97 8.89
CA GLU A 356 7.28 21.55 8.36
C GLU A 356 8.14 22.24 9.42
N HIS A 357 7.52 22.83 10.46
CA HIS A 357 8.21 23.78 11.33
C HIS A 357 8.28 23.36 12.81
N VAL A 358 7.43 22.45 13.27
CA VAL A 358 7.44 22.01 14.67
C VAL A 358 8.25 20.73 14.82
N PRO A 359 9.35 20.74 15.58
CA PRO A 359 10.19 19.57 15.76
C PRO A 359 9.38 18.35 16.23
N PHE A 360 9.66 17.19 15.64
CA PHE A 360 9.02 15.90 15.89
C PHE A 360 7.53 15.80 15.55
N TYR A 361 6.85 16.90 15.15
CA TYR A 361 5.42 16.84 14.82
C TYR A 361 5.15 15.87 13.65
N ALA A 362 5.95 15.91 12.59
CA ALA A 362 5.80 15.03 11.44
C ALA A 362 6.03 13.54 11.82
N ALA A 363 7.05 13.25 12.63
CA ALA A 363 7.37 11.89 13.07
C ALA A 363 6.24 11.29 13.94
N TRP A 364 5.77 12.03 14.94
CA TRP A 364 4.66 11.58 15.78
C TRP A 364 3.33 11.50 15.03
N ASN A 365 3.09 12.41 14.09
CA ASN A 365 1.92 12.31 13.22
C ASN A 365 1.96 11.03 12.37
N ARG A 366 3.12 10.71 11.76
CA ARG A 366 3.32 9.47 11.00
C ARG A 366 3.11 8.23 11.88
N PHE A 367 3.62 8.22 13.11
CA PHE A 367 3.39 7.14 14.07
C PHE A 367 1.88 6.91 14.36
N THR A 368 1.10 7.99 14.57
CA THR A 368 -0.34 7.85 14.78
C THR A 368 -1.06 7.27 13.56
N LEU A 369 -0.61 7.63 12.36
CA LEU A 369 -1.15 7.09 11.10
C LEU A 369 -0.73 5.63 10.88
N PHE A 370 0.54 5.29 11.14
CA PHE A 370 1.06 3.92 11.12
C PHE A 370 0.19 2.99 11.98
N TRP A 371 -0.10 3.40 13.20
CA TRP A 371 -0.90 2.59 14.12
C TRP A 371 -2.37 2.50 13.67
N ARG A 372 -2.96 3.64 13.35
CA ARG A 372 -4.39 3.71 13.01
C ARG A 372 -4.73 2.99 11.69
N TYR A 373 -3.88 3.12 10.69
CA TYR A 373 -4.10 2.55 9.36
C TYR A 373 -3.28 1.28 9.10
N GLY A 374 -2.60 0.76 10.09
CA GLY A 374 -1.75 -0.43 10.00
C GLY A 374 -1.96 -1.37 11.18
N ASP A 375 -0.95 -1.51 12.04
CA ASP A 375 -0.88 -2.56 13.06
C ASP A 375 -1.99 -2.52 14.11
N GLY A 376 -2.52 -1.35 14.41
CA GLY A 376 -3.67 -1.22 15.30
C GLY A 376 -4.96 -1.87 14.78
N LEU A 377 -5.02 -2.22 13.48
CA LEU A 377 -6.18 -2.86 12.86
C LEU A 377 -6.11 -4.39 12.87
N LEU A 378 -4.93 -4.99 12.75
CA LEU A 378 -4.79 -6.44 12.50
C LEU A 378 -5.48 -7.29 13.58
N ARG A 379 -5.45 -6.87 14.83
CA ARG A 379 -6.13 -7.57 15.93
C ARG A 379 -7.65 -7.69 15.74
N PHE A 380 -8.27 -6.76 15.00
CA PHE A 380 -9.72 -6.79 14.74
C PHE A 380 -10.10 -7.78 13.64
N LEU A 381 -9.11 -8.29 12.92
CA LEU A 381 -9.24 -9.29 11.89
C LEU A 381 -9.04 -10.72 12.42
N ARG A 382 -8.63 -10.88 13.68
CA ARG A 382 -8.46 -12.20 14.32
C ARG A 382 -9.79 -12.77 14.75
N LYS A 383 -9.97 -14.06 14.50
CA LYS A 383 -11.12 -14.83 14.99
C LYS A 383 -10.98 -15.04 16.49
N ASP A 384 -12.06 -14.74 17.20
CA ASP A 384 -12.23 -15.15 18.59
C ASP A 384 -13.02 -16.46 18.59
N PRO A 385 -12.44 -17.59 19.06
CA PRO A 385 -13.11 -18.89 19.05
C PRO A 385 -14.42 -18.91 19.86
N ASP A 386 -14.51 -18.08 20.90
CA ASP A 386 -15.67 -18.01 21.80
C ASP A 386 -16.69 -16.94 21.36
N TRP A 387 -16.48 -16.32 20.18
CA TRP A 387 -17.37 -15.25 19.69
C TRP A 387 -18.74 -15.81 19.26
N PRO A 388 -19.86 -15.40 19.90
CA PRO A 388 -21.17 -16.02 19.64
C PRO A 388 -21.76 -15.69 18.28
N HIS A 389 -21.24 -14.67 17.58
CA HIS A 389 -21.74 -14.19 16.29
C HIS A 389 -20.77 -14.45 15.14
N ALA A 390 -20.07 -15.58 15.17
CA ALA A 390 -19.00 -15.94 14.22
C ALA A 390 -19.43 -15.94 12.74
N ALA A 391 -20.72 -16.10 12.45
CA ALA A 391 -21.22 -16.06 11.06
C ALA A 391 -21.14 -14.66 10.42
N ARG A 392 -21.25 -13.58 11.22
CA ARG A 392 -21.33 -12.19 10.73
C ARG A 392 -20.12 -11.32 11.07
N SER A 393 -19.35 -11.70 12.09
CA SER A 393 -18.21 -10.94 12.61
C SER A 393 -17.22 -11.86 13.31
N LEU A 394 -16.06 -11.37 13.70
CA LEU A 394 -14.95 -12.19 14.19
C LEU A 394 -14.71 -12.06 15.70
N ASN A 395 -15.03 -10.90 16.27
CA ASN A 395 -14.83 -10.52 17.65
C ASN A 395 -15.65 -9.26 17.97
N LYS A 396 -15.63 -8.82 19.21
CA LYS A 396 -16.42 -7.68 19.70
C LYS A 396 -16.13 -6.37 18.92
N VAL A 397 -14.89 -6.09 18.57
CA VAL A 397 -14.54 -4.84 17.86
C VAL A 397 -14.89 -4.95 16.37
N ASN A 398 -14.67 -6.11 15.77
CA ASN A 398 -15.10 -6.36 14.38
C ASN A 398 -16.62 -6.22 14.23
N ASP A 399 -17.39 -6.73 15.19
CA ASP A 399 -18.87 -6.59 15.23
C ASP A 399 -19.29 -5.13 15.42
N ARG A 400 -18.60 -4.38 16.26
CA ARG A 400 -18.81 -2.93 16.39
C ARG A 400 -18.55 -2.19 15.07
N HIS A 401 -17.44 -2.46 14.39
CA HIS A 401 -17.15 -1.86 13.09
C HIS A 401 -18.21 -2.24 12.06
N ARG A 402 -18.70 -3.48 12.10
CA ARG A 402 -19.83 -3.91 11.27
C ARG A 402 -21.06 -3.04 11.53
N GLN A 403 -21.41 -2.82 12.80
CA GLN A 403 -22.56 -2.01 13.17
C GLN A 403 -22.37 -0.55 12.72
N GLU A 404 -21.22 0.07 13.00
CA GLU A 404 -20.93 1.44 12.58
C GLU A 404 -21.02 1.64 11.06
N MET A 405 -20.54 0.67 10.26
CA MET A 405 -20.68 0.72 8.80
C MET A 405 -22.12 0.46 8.34
N THR A 406 -22.85 -0.41 9.03
CA THR A 406 -24.28 -0.66 8.74
C THR A 406 -25.09 0.61 8.99
N ASP A 407 -24.91 1.27 10.15
CA ASP A 407 -25.60 2.51 10.49
C ASP A 407 -25.25 3.63 9.49
N TYR A 408 -24.00 3.69 9.05
CA TYR A 408 -23.56 4.62 8.01
C TYR A 408 -24.28 4.37 6.68
N ILE A 409 -24.37 3.13 6.21
CA ILE A 409 -25.09 2.76 4.97
C ILE A 409 -26.56 3.16 5.07
N HIS A 410 -27.23 2.88 6.20
CA HIS A 410 -28.62 3.29 6.42
C HIS A 410 -28.77 4.81 6.38
N SER A 411 -27.86 5.56 6.99
CA SER A 411 -27.92 7.03 7.01
C SER A 411 -27.76 7.63 5.61
N GLU A 412 -26.79 7.13 4.83
CA GLU A 412 -26.50 7.65 3.49
C GLU A 412 -27.58 7.25 2.45
N LEU A 413 -28.28 6.13 2.67
CA LEU A 413 -29.37 5.64 1.82
C LEU A 413 -30.76 5.96 2.38
N SER A 414 -30.90 6.92 3.28
CA SER A 414 -32.19 7.29 3.88
C SER A 414 -33.25 7.72 2.85
N GLU A 415 -32.84 8.28 1.71
CA GLU A 415 -33.71 8.63 0.58
C GLU A 415 -33.99 7.46 -0.37
N ARG A 416 -33.21 6.37 -0.27
CA ARG A 416 -33.32 5.17 -1.11
C ARG A 416 -33.23 3.89 -0.26
N PRO A 417 -34.18 3.71 0.70
CA PRO A 417 -34.18 2.55 1.60
C PRO A 417 -34.32 1.22 0.84
N ASP A 418 -34.86 1.24 -0.38
CA ASP A 418 -34.94 0.11 -1.30
C ASP A 418 -33.56 -0.47 -1.69
N LEU A 419 -32.49 0.31 -1.58
CA LEU A 419 -31.12 -0.12 -1.93
C LEU A 419 -30.34 -0.69 -0.73
N VAL A 420 -30.80 -0.52 0.50
CA VAL A 420 -30.05 -0.88 1.70
C VAL A 420 -29.65 -2.35 1.69
N ASP A 421 -30.59 -3.26 1.45
CA ASP A 421 -30.31 -4.71 1.43
C ASP A 421 -29.30 -5.10 0.34
N ALA A 422 -29.35 -4.42 -0.81
CA ALA A 422 -28.40 -4.63 -1.89
C ALA A 422 -26.99 -4.10 -1.57
N CYS A 423 -26.88 -3.12 -0.67
CA CYS A 423 -25.62 -2.49 -0.29
C CYS A 423 -24.98 -3.06 0.98
N LEU A 424 -25.71 -3.90 1.76
CA LEU A 424 -25.20 -4.50 2.99
C LEU A 424 -24.48 -5.83 2.71
N PRO A 425 -23.16 -5.94 3.02
CA PRO A 425 -22.46 -7.21 2.89
C PRO A 425 -22.89 -8.25 3.93
N GLY A 426 -23.06 -9.51 3.49
CA GLY A 426 -23.34 -10.62 4.37
C GLY A 426 -22.09 -11.26 5.03
N TYR A 427 -20.89 -10.85 4.64
CA TYR A 427 -19.61 -11.39 5.17
C TYR A 427 -19.00 -10.46 6.24
N PRO A 428 -18.09 -10.99 7.10
CA PRO A 428 -17.44 -10.18 8.13
C PRO A 428 -16.65 -9.01 7.56
N PRO A 429 -16.61 -7.84 8.24
CA PRO A 429 -15.70 -6.74 7.90
C PRO A 429 -14.24 -7.19 7.72
N TYR A 430 -13.52 -6.52 6.83
CA TYR A 430 -12.12 -6.81 6.45
C TYR A 430 -11.90 -8.10 5.64
N GLY A 431 -12.93 -8.86 5.37
CA GLY A 431 -12.82 -10.02 4.49
C GLY A 431 -12.41 -9.70 3.05
N LYS A 432 -12.77 -8.50 2.62
CA LYS A 432 -12.19 -7.77 1.48
C LYS A 432 -11.68 -6.44 2.00
N ARG A 433 -10.87 -5.71 1.22
CA ARG A 433 -10.46 -4.36 1.61
C ARG A 433 -11.69 -3.51 1.91
N ILE A 434 -11.70 -2.85 3.09
CA ILE A 434 -12.73 -1.86 3.41
C ILE A 434 -12.53 -0.66 2.50
N LEU A 435 -13.59 -0.26 1.79
CA LEU A 435 -13.55 0.88 0.88
C LEU A 435 -13.87 2.18 1.62
N ILE A 436 -13.39 3.29 1.09
CA ILE A 436 -13.69 4.62 1.61
C ILE A 436 -14.79 5.25 0.75
N ASP A 437 -15.80 5.80 1.39
CA ASP A 437 -16.85 6.51 0.67
C ASP A 437 -16.35 7.87 0.14
N LYS A 438 -16.42 8.01 -1.17
CA LYS A 438 -16.18 9.28 -1.89
C LYS A 438 -17.49 9.89 -2.43
N GLY A 439 -18.62 9.58 -1.79
CA GLY A 439 -19.95 9.96 -2.27
C GLY A 439 -20.63 8.85 -3.09
N TRP A 440 -20.25 7.60 -2.89
CA TRP A 440 -20.84 6.45 -3.54
C TRP A 440 -22.33 6.33 -3.28
N PHE A 441 -22.75 6.36 -2.02
CA PHE A 441 -24.15 6.23 -1.66
C PHE A 441 -24.96 7.45 -2.13
N LYS A 442 -24.41 8.65 -2.06
CA LYS A 442 -25.03 9.86 -2.63
C LYS A 442 -25.20 9.75 -4.14
N ALA A 443 -24.24 9.15 -4.84
CA ALA A 443 -24.39 8.90 -6.28
C ALA A 443 -25.51 7.91 -6.58
N LEU A 444 -25.69 6.85 -5.77
CA LEU A 444 -26.78 5.89 -5.92
C LEU A 444 -28.18 6.49 -5.71
N CYS A 445 -28.28 7.59 -4.94
CA CYS A 445 -29.55 8.31 -4.73
C CYS A 445 -29.90 9.25 -5.90
N LYS A 446 -28.99 9.51 -6.85
CA LYS A 446 -29.23 10.44 -7.95
C LYS A 446 -30.21 9.87 -8.98
N PRO A 447 -31.08 10.72 -9.58
CA PRO A 447 -31.88 10.33 -10.73
C PRO A 447 -31.00 9.82 -11.88
N GLY A 448 -31.44 8.76 -12.56
CA GLY A 448 -30.68 8.17 -13.67
C GLY A 448 -29.54 7.23 -13.27
N VAL A 449 -29.30 7.03 -11.97
CA VAL A 449 -28.36 6.03 -11.45
C VAL A 449 -29.11 4.78 -11.01
N GLU A 450 -28.76 3.63 -11.56
CA GLU A 450 -29.37 2.34 -11.25
C GLU A 450 -28.32 1.34 -10.74
N LEU A 451 -28.55 0.74 -9.56
CA LEU A 451 -27.77 -0.39 -9.06
C LEU A 451 -28.43 -1.69 -9.53
N VAL A 452 -27.72 -2.48 -10.34
CA VAL A 452 -28.21 -3.72 -10.93
C VAL A 452 -27.54 -4.91 -10.25
N THR A 453 -28.33 -5.71 -9.54
CA THR A 453 -27.86 -6.92 -8.85
C THR A 453 -28.16 -8.21 -9.62
N THR A 454 -29.00 -8.13 -10.67
CA THR A 454 -29.28 -9.25 -11.55
C THR A 454 -28.04 -9.58 -12.40
N PRO A 455 -27.65 -10.87 -12.52
CA PRO A 455 -26.50 -11.26 -13.31
C PRO A 455 -26.60 -10.83 -14.78
N ILE A 456 -25.47 -10.44 -15.37
CA ILE A 456 -25.36 -10.15 -16.81
C ILE A 456 -25.48 -11.47 -17.57
N ALA A 457 -26.41 -11.54 -18.54
CA ALA A 457 -26.56 -12.66 -19.46
C ALA A 457 -25.65 -12.50 -20.68
N HIS A 458 -25.69 -11.33 -21.33
CA HIS A 458 -24.87 -11.02 -22.51
C HIS A 458 -24.86 -9.51 -22.79
N LEU A 459 -23.95 -9.10 -23.65
CA LEU A 459 -23.96 -7.80 -24.30
C LEU A 459 -24.52 -7.94 -25.71
N ASP A 460 -25.18 -6.89 -26.18
CA ASP A 460 -25.54 -6.71 -27.59
C ASP A 460 -24.91 -5.42 -28.15
N ALA A 461 -25.18 -5.09 -29.41
CA ALA A 461 -24.58 -3.92 -30.06
C ALA A 461 -24.85 -2.58 -29.34
N GLY A 462 -25.90 -2.47 -28.54
CA GLY A 462 -26.31 -1.21 -27.92
C GLY A 462 -26.54 -1.28 -26.41
N GLY A 463 -26.05 -2.34 -25.70
CA GLY A 463 -26.24 -2.40 -24.26
C GLY A 463 -26.00 -3.74 -23.61
N ILE A 464 -26.53 -3.88 -22.40
CA ILE A 464 -26.38 -5.05 -21.54
C ILE A 464 -27.75 -5.67 -21.26
N VAL A 465 -27.84 -6.98 -21.43
CA VAL A 465 -29.02 -7.79 -21.11
C VAL A 465 -28.73 -8.61 -19.86
N THR A 466 -29.62 -8.50 -18.87
CA THR A 466 -29.54 -9.26 -17.62
C THR A 466 -30.32 -10.58 -17.71
N ALA A 467 -30.09 -11.50 -16.75
CA ALA A 467 -30.68 -12.85 -16.75
C ALA A 467 -32.22 -12.88 -16.68
N ASP A 468 -32.84 -11.81 -16.21
CA ASP A 468 -34.29 -11.58 -16.23
C ASP A 468 -34.83 -11.08 -17.58
N GLY A 469 -33.96 -10.98 -18.59
CA GLY A 469 -34.30 -10.50 -19.93
C GLY A 469 -34.38 -8.97 -20.06
N LYS A 470 -34.17 -8.21 -18.97
CA LYS A 470 -34.20 -6.74 -19.03
C LYS A 470 -32.96 -6.21 -19.74
N ARG A 471 -33.18 -5.39 -20.78
CA ARG A 471 -32.14 -4.75 -21.55
C ARG A 471 -31.94 -3.31 -21.06
N ARG A 472 -30.68 -2.93 -20.81
CA ARG A 472 -30.28 -1.54 -20.50
C ARG A 472 -29.35 -1.04 -21.59
N ALA A 473 -29.75 0.07 -22.21
CA ALA A 473 -28.96 0.68 -23.26
C ALA A 473 -27.69 1.30 -22.65
N ALA A 474 -26.56 1.14 -23.32
CA ALA A 474 -25.28 1.72 -22.95
C ALA A 474 -24.54 2.20 -24.19
N ASP A 475 -23.93 3.37 -24.09
CA ASP A 475 -23.04 3.92 -25.10
C ASP A 475 -21.57 3.61 -24.78
N VAL A 476 -21.28 3.38 -23.48
CA VAL A 476 -19.94 3.06 -22.96
C VAL A 476 -20.05 1.99 -21.87
N VAL A 477 -19.16 0.99 -21.88
CA VAL A 477 -19.06 -0.04 -20.84
C VAL A 477 -17.68 0.01 -20.20
N VAL A 478 -17.64 0.25 -18.89
CA VAL A 478 -16.42 0.28 -18.07
C VAL A 478 -16.34 -0.99 -17.23
N LEU A 479 -15.26 -1.76 -17.40
CA LEU A 479 -14.95 -2.91 -16.58
C LEU A 479 -14.14 -2.47 -15.35
N ALA A 480 -14.81 -2.29 -14.21
CA ALA A 480 -14.18 -2.06 -12.90
C ALA A 480 -14.04 -3.40 -12.13
N THR A 481 -13.53 -4.40 -12.82
CA THR A 481 -13.54 -5.82 -12.42
C THR A 481 -12.29 -6.29 -11.71
N GLY A 482 -11.37 -5.35 -11.41
CA GLY A 482 -10.15 -5.60 -10.64
C GLY A 482 -9.04 -6.25 -11.44
N PHE A 483 -8.10 -6.90 -10.74
CA PHE A 483 -6.85 -7.39 -11.31
C PHE A 483 -6.63 -8.87 -10.99
N VAL A 484 -5.80 -9.54 -11.79
CA VAL A 484 -5.33 -10.89 -11.53
C VAL A 484 -4.11 -10.79 -10.61
N VAL A 485 -4.31 -11.10 -9.34
CA VAL A 485 -3.28 -10.94 -8.29
C VAL A 485 -2.48 -12.22 -8.00
N THR A 486 -2.74 -13.29 -8.73
CA THR A 486 -2.07 -14.59 -8.54
C THR A 486 -0.89 -14.82 -9.48
N ASP A 487 -0.86 -14.15 -10.62
CA ASP A 487 0.19 -14.36 -11.65
C ASP A 487 1.53 -13.69 -11.26
N LEU A 488 1.50 -12.54 -10.61
CA LEU A 488 2.68 -11.78 -10.17
C LEU A 488 3.76 -11.70 -11.27
N ALA A 489 5.03 -11.94 -10.90
CA ALA A 489 6.17 -11.95 -11.82
C ALA A 489 6.23 -13.19 -12.74
N ALA A 490 5.35 -14.20 -12.58
CA ALA A 490 5.36 -15.43 -13.39
C ALA A 490 5.27 -15.18 -14.91
N ARG A 491 4.62 -14.07 -15.29
CA ARG A 491 4.40 -13.69 -16.69
C ARG A 491 5.62 -13.10 -17.39
N LEU A 492 6.64 -12.72 -16.65
CA LEU A 492 7.87 -12.18 -17.22
C LEU A 492 8.72 -13.22 -18.00
N GLY A 493 8.28 -14.50 -18.06
CA GLY A 493 9.02 -15.54 -18.72
C GLY A 493 10.39 -15.82 -18.06
N ILE A 494 10.44 -15.76 -16.72
CA ILE A 494 11.66 -15.99 -15.95
C ILE A 494 11.90 -17.48 -15.80
N ALA A 495 13.03 -17.98 -16.30
CA ALA A 495 13.47 -19.36 -16.20
C ALA A 495 14.70 -19.48 -15.29
N GLY A 496 14.57 -20.23 -14.20
CA GLY A 496 15.62 -20.50 -13.22
C GLY A 496 16.55 -21.66 -13.63
N ARG A 497 17.09 -22.36 -12.62
CA ARG A 497 17.94 -23.54 -12.83
C ARG A 497 17.23 -24.62 -13.66
N GLY A 498 17.95 -25.24 -14.58
CA GLY A 498 17.41 -26.31 -15.44
C GLY A 498 16.30 -25.84 -16.39
N GLY A 499 16.10 -24.53 -16.55
CA GLY A 499 15.08 -23.96 -17.43
C GLY A 499 13.65 -23.97 -16.86
N ARG A 500 13.46 -24.36 -15.59
CA ARG A 500 12.16 -24.30 -14.92
C ARG A 500 11.68 -22.86 -14.82
N THR A 501 10.50 -22.59 -15.32
CA THR A 501 9.93 -21.24 -15.31
C THR A 501 9.26 -20.90 -13.98
N LEU A 502 9.20 -19.61 -13.65
CA LEU A 502 8.47 -19.14 -12.48
C LEU A 502 6.96 -19.45 -12.59
N ALA A 503 6.42 -19.49 -13.81
CA ALA A 503 5.04 -19.90 -14.08
C ALA A 503 4.78 -21.38 -13.75
N GLU A 504 5.76 -22.25 -14.00
CA GLU A 504 5.69 -23.67 -13.60
C GLU A 504 5.88 -23.84 -12.09
N GLU A 505 6.77 -23.05 -11.45
CA GLU A 505 6.95 -23.06 -10.00
C GLU A 505 5.68 -22.59 -9.26
N TRP A 506 5.00 -21.58 -9.81
CA TRP A 506 3.76 -21.01 -9.26
C TRP A 506 2.49 -21.53 -9.97
N ALA A 507 2.56 -22.74 -10.52
CA ALA A 507 1.42 -23.35 -11.18
C ALA A 507 0.16 -23.38 -10.28
N ASP A 508 -0.99 -23.55 -10.91
CA ASP A 508 -2.28 -23.68 -10.25
C ASP A 508 -2.71 -22.46 -9.38
N GLU A 509 -2.27 -21.27 -9.76
CA GLU A 509 -2.53 -20.04 -8.98
C GLU A 509 -2.00 -20.12 -7.54
N ASN A 510 -0.93 -20.86 -7.32
CA ASN A 510 -0.37 -21.12 -6.00
C ASN A 510 1.03 -20.51 -5.80
N PRO A 511 1.20 -19.19 -5.97
CA PRO A 511 2.49 -18.55 -5.80
C PRO A 511 3.00 -18.69 -4.36
N SER A 512 4.31 -18.92 -4.24
CA SER A 512 5.00 -19.00 -2.96
C SER A 512 6.43 -18.51 -3.06
N ALA A 513 6.90 -17.79 -2.04
CA ALA A 513 8.27 -17.31 -1.95
C ALA A 513 8.63 -17.14 -0.47
N HIS A 514 9.89 -17.36 -0.09
CA HIS A 514 10.37 -17.07 1.24
C HIS A 514 10.32 -15.55 1.49
N LEU A 515 9.70 -15.12 2.58
CA LEU A 515 9.38 -13.72 2.90
C LEU A 515 8.60 -12.97 1.79
N GLY A 516 8.07 -13.69 0.80
CA GLY A 516 7.50 -13.10 -0.40
C GLY A 516 8.55 -12.50 -1.35
N ILE A 517 9.84 -12.81 -1.17
CA ILE A 517 10.97 -12.18 -1.87
C ILE A 517 11.77 -13.19 -2.70
N THR A 518 12.15 -14.34 -2.14
CA THR A 518 13.08 -15.28 -2.80
C THR A 518 12.43 -16.63 -3.07
N VAL A 519 12.81 -17.26 -4.18
CA VAL A 519 12.21 -18.49 -4.71
C VAL A 519 13.28 -19.55 -4.92
N PRO A 520 13.10 -20.79 -4.42
CA PRO A 520 14.02 -21.91 -4.69
C PRO A 520 14.14 -22.21 -6.20
N GLY A 521 15.33 -22.52 -6.66
CA GLY A 521 15.59 -22.76 -8.08
C GLY A 521 15.84 -21.48 -8.90
N PHE A 522 15.81 -20.29 -8.27
CA PHE A 522 16.02 -19.00 -8.93
C PHE A 522 17.14 -18.22 -8.22
N PRO A 523 18.42 -18.56 -8.45
CA PRO A 523 19.54 -17.92 -7.79
C PRO A 523 19.60 -16.42 -8.11
N ASN A 524 19.95 -15.57 -7.16
CA ASN A 524 20.08 -14.11 -7.33
C ASN A 524 18.82 -13.43 -7.91
N PHE A 525 17.66 -14.06 -7.74
CA PHE A 525 16.36 -13.53 -8.14
C PHE A 525 15.58 -13.09 -6.92
N PHE A 526 14.98 -11.91 -7.03
CA PHE A 526 14.15 -11.34 -5.97
C PHE A 526 12.82 -10.81 -6.53
N CYS A 527 11.73 -11.03 -5.79
CA CYS A 527 10.44 -10.40 -6.02
C CYS A 527 10.23 -9.27 -5.03
N MET A 528 9.78 -8.12 -5.48
CA MET A 528 9.18 -7.10 -4.62
C MET A 528 7.65 -7.15 -4.73
N TYR A 529 6.98 -7.00 -3.61
CA TYR A 529 5.54 -7.15 -3.51
C TYR A 529 5.07 -8.53 -4.01
N GLY A 530 5.81 -9.58 -3.62
CA GLY A 530 5.55 -10.97 -4.04
C GLY A 530 4.44 -11.65 -3.23
N PRO A 531 4.35 -13.00 -3.26
CA PRO A 531 3.30 -13.77 -2.60
C PRO A 531 3.17 -13.47 -1.10
N ASN A 532 1.93 -13.35 -0.62
CA ASN A 532 1.60 -13.09 0.79
C ASN A 532 2.24 -11.84 1.40
N THR A 533 2.39 -10.77 0.62
CA THR A 533 2.92 -9.49 1.09
C THR A 533 1.94 -8.32 0.94
N ASN A 534 0.79 -8.51 0.30
CA ASN A 534 -0.20 -7.45 0.13
C ASN A 534 -0.75 -6.97 1.49
N MET A 535 -0.89 -5.66 1.66
CA MET A 535 -1.42 -5.03 2.88
C MET A 535 -2.96 -5.05 2.90
N GLY A 536 -3.56 -6.24 2.91
CA GLY A 536 -5.02 -6.43 2.84
C GLY A 536 -5.81 -5.83 4.01
N HIS A 537 -5.19 -5.74 5.20
CA HIS A 537 -5.81 -5.20 6.41
C HIS A 537 -5.62 -3.69 6.56
N GLY A 538 -4.55 -3.15 6.00
CA GLY A 538 -4.12 -1.77 6.15
C GLY A 538 -2.60 -1.67 6.04
N GLY A 539 -2.08 -0.47 6.20
CA GLY A 539 -0.67 -0.18 6.02
C GLY A 539 -0.39 0.53 4.70
N SER A 540 0.88 0.83 4.48
CA SER A 540 1.38 1.48 3.28
C SER A 540 2.21 0.50 2.45
N VAL A 541 1.89 0.37 1.16
CA VAL A 541 2.73 -0.42 0.24
C VAL A 541 4.13 0.19 0.11
N ILE A 542 4.27 1.50 0.38
CA ILE A 542 5.58 2.17 0.39
C ILE A 542 6.41 1.65 1.56
N PHE A 543 5.83 1.51 2.76
CA PHE A 543 6.52 0.91 3.91
C PHE A 543 6.99 -0.53 3.59
N LEU A 544 6.15 -1.34 2.93
CA LEU A 544 6.55 -2.66 2.47
C LEU A 544 7.71 -2.58 1.46
N ALA A 545 7.64 -1.66 0.50
CA ALA A 545 8.70 -1.47 -0.49
C ALA A 545 10.04 -1.08 0.17
N GLU A 546 10.00 -0.25 1.21
CA GLU A 546 11.19 0.10 2.02
C GLU A 546 11.76 -1.14 2.74
N CYS A 547 10.93 -1.93 3.40
CA CYS A 547 11.35 -3.17 4.06
C CYS A 547 12.01 -4.15 3.07
N GLN A 548 11.37 -4.38 1.93
CA GLN A 548 11.89 -5.32 0.93
C GLN A 548 13.12 -4.80 0.20
N SER A 549 13.19 -3.49 -0.12
CA SER A 549 14.38 -2.90 -0.74
C SER A 549 15.58 -2.98 0.19
N ARG A 550 15.40 -2.75 1.49
CA ARG A 550 16.42 -2.92 2.51
C ARG A 550 16.92 -4.36 2.59
N TYR A 551 16.01 -5.33 2.62
CA TYR A 551 16.38 -6.75 2.65
C TYR A 551 17.19 -7.17 1.43
N ILE A 552 16.74 -6.79 0.22
CA ILE A 552 17.45 -7.09 -1.04
C ILE A 552 18.82 -6.41 -1.05
N ALA A 553 18.90 -5.15 -0.66
CA ALA A 553 20.16 -4.42 -0.54
C ALA A 553 21.11 -5.10 0.48
N GLY A 554 20.59 -5.58 1.60
CA GLY A 554 21.34 -6.37 2.57
C GLY A 554 21.86 -7.69 2.00
N CYS A 555 21.06 -8.42 1.23
CA CYS A 555 21.55 -9.61 0.51
C CYS A 555 22.71 -9.27 -0.44
N ILE A 556 22.61 -8.15 -1.16
CA ILE A 556 23.64 -7.70 -2.09
C ILE A 556 24.93 -7.32 -1.35
N VAL A 557 24.81 -6.64 -0.21
CA VAL A 557 25.98 -6.33 0.67
C VAL A 557 26.68 -7.61 1.09
N GLU A 558 25.96 -8.59 1.61
CA GLU A 558 26.54 -9.89 2.01
C GLU A 558 27.21 -10.62 0.83
N MET A 559 26.59 -10.56 -0.36
CA MET A 559 27.17 -11.19 -1.55
C MET A 559 28.50 -10.54 -1.95
N VAL A 560 28.57 -9.21 -1.96
CA VAL A 560 29.77 -8.48 -2.38
C VAL A 560 30.88 -8.63 -1.32
N GLU A 561 30.57 -8.44 -0.04
CA GLU A 561 31.58 -8.54 1.03
C GLU A 561 32.17 -9.93 1.15
N ARG A 562 31.34 -10.97 1.04
CA ARG A 562 31.77 -12.37 1.20
C ARG A 562 32.22 -13.03 -0.09
N GLY A 563 32.11 -12.37 -1.26
CA GLY A 563 32.43 -12.98 -2.56
C GLY A 563 31.49 -14.09 -2.96
N ILE A 564 30.20 -13.97 -2.58
CA ILE A 564 29.15 -14.95 -2.95
C ILE A 564 28.74 -14.68 -4.40
N ASP A 565 28.89 -15.70 -5.25
CA ASP A 565 28.53 -15.62 -6.65
C ASP A 565 27.06 -15.94 -6.92
N ALA A 566 26.51 -16.90 -6.20
CA ALA A 566 25.09 -17.19 -6.27
C ALA A 566 24.52 -17.42 -4.86
N MET A 567 23.37 -16.81 -4.62
CA MET A 567 22.58 -16.93 -3.41
C MET A 567 21.20 -17.45 -3.82
N GLU A 568 20.83 -18.63 -3.37
CA GLU A 568 19.57 -19.29 -3.72
C GLU A 568 18.81 -19.68 -2.47
N CYS A 569 17.52 -19.34 -2.40
CA CYS A 569 16.67 -19.72 -1.29
C CYS A 569 16.57 -21.25 -1.17
N ARG A 570 16.76 -21.78 0.04
CA ARG A 570 16.55 -23.21 0.32
C ARG A 570 15.06 -23.58 0.22
N PRO A 571 14.71 -24.75 -0.38
CA PRO A 571 13.33 -25.21 -0.38
C PRO A 571 12.72 -25.31 1.04
N GLU A 572 13.51 -25.76 2.01
CA GLU A 572 13.08 -25.93 3.41
C GLU A 572 12.71 -24.58 4.06
N ALA A 573 13.47 -23.50 3.76
CA ALA A 573 13.20 -22.15 4.23
C ALA A 573 11.89 -21.62 3.64
N ARG A 574 11.70 -21.77 2.32
CA ARG A 574 10.43 -21.43 1.67
C ARG A 574 9.25 -22.21 2.24
N ASP A 575 9.40 -23.51 2.43
CA ASP A 575 8.32 -24.37 2.93
C ASP A 575 7.98 -24.08 4.41
N ALA A 576 8.98 -23.81 5.23
CA ALA A 576 8.77 -23.36 6.62
C ALA A 576 8.02 -22.01 6.66
N TRP A 577 8.39 -21.10 5.80
CA TRP A 577 7.69 -19.82 5.65
C TRP A 577 6.24 -20.00 5.23
N VAL A 578 5.98 -20.81 4.20
CA VAL A 578 4.62 -21.09 3.71
C VAL A 578 3.75 -21.69 4.83
N ARG A 579 4.27 -22.67 5.59
CA ARG A 579 3.55 -23.24 6.74
C ARG A 579 3.21 -22.19 7.80
N ARG A 580 4.15 -21.28 8.09
CA ARG A 580 3.95 -20.17 9.05
C ARG A 580 2.86 -19.21 8.58
N VAL A 581 2.89 -18.82 7.30
CA VAL A 581 1.88 -17.96 6.67
C VAL A 581 0.50 -18.61 6.71
N ASP A 582 0.39 -19.87 6.29
CA ASP A 582 -0.89 -20.59 6.25
C ASP A 582 -1.45 -20.82 7.68
N ALA A 583 -0.58 -21.05 8.66
CA ALA A 583 -0.98 -21.14 10.06
C ALA A 583 -1.55 -19.81 10.58
N ALA A 584 -0.88 -18.70 10.29
CA ALA A 584 -1.35 -17.38 10.70
C ALA A 584 -2.67 -17.00 10.00
N HIS A 585 -2.86 -17.37 8.75
CA HIS A 585 -4.11 -17.10 8.03
C HIS A 585 -5.31 -17.85 8.61
N ARG A 586 -5.12 -19.03 9.21
CA ARG A 586 -6.24 -19.76 9.88
C ARG A 586 -6.90 -18.95 10.99
N GLU A 587 -6.15 -18.08 11.64
CA GLU A 587 -6.62 -17.18 12.69
C GLU A 587 -7.34 -15.93 12.18
N LEU A 588 -7.28 -15.65 10.86
CA LEU A 588 -7.71 -14.38 10.29
C LEU A 588 -8.99 -14.49 9.45
N VAL A 589 -9.61 -13.35 9.24
CA VAL A 589 -10.85 -13.18 8.46
C VAL A 589 -10.80 -13.83 7.09
N TRP A 590 -9.65 -13.82 6.42
CA TRP A 590 -9.55 -14.28 5.02
C TRP A 590 -9.79 -15.77 4.82
N THR A 591 -9.79 -16.55 5.90
CA THR A 591 -10.20 -17.98 5.90
C THR A 591 -11.62 -18.21 6.43
N HIS A 592 -12.43 -17.14 6.59
CA HIS A 592 -13.82 -17.28 7.01
C HIS A 592 -14.65 -17.99 5.92
N PRO A 593 -15.46 -19.03 6.25
CA PRO A 593 -16.14 -19.87 5.25
C PRO A 593 -17.22 -19.11 4.46
N GLY A 594 -17.92 -18.15 5.07
CA GLY A 594 -19.02 -17.40 4.48
C GLY A 594 -18.58 -16.32 3.47
N MET A 595 -17.37 -16.40 2.92
CA MET A 595 -16.79 -15.31 2.14
C MET A 595 -16.09 -15.80 0.87
N SER A 596 -16.36 -15.11 -0.24
CA SER A 596 -15.56 -15.19 -1.47
C SER A 596 -14.72 -13.93 -1.61
N THR A 597 -13.41 -14.09 -1.77
CA THR A 597 -12.46 -12.98 -1.90
C THR A 597 -11.39 -13.28 -2.95
N TYR A 598 -10.91 -12.27 -3.65
CA TYR A 598 -9.80 -12.38 -4.61
C TYR A 598 -8.44 -12.64 -3.92
N TYR A 599 -8.40 -12.63 -2.60
CA TYR A 599 -7.20 -12.98 -1.82
C TYR A 599 -6.89 -14.48 -1.80
N ARG A 600 -7.88 -15.32 -2.18
CA ARG A 600 -7.73 -16.78 -2.25
C ARG A 600 -7.58 -17.22 -3.70
N ASN A 601 -6.73 -18.23 -3.89
CA ASN A 601 -6.69 -18.96 -5.16
C ASN A 601 -7.92 -19.89 -5.31
N ARG A 602 -8.02 -20.55 -6.46
CA ARG A 602 -9.10 -21.50 -6.77
C ARG A 602 -9.20 -22.69 -5.81
N HIS A 603 -8.12 -22.99 -5.07
CA HIS A 603 -8.07 -24.06 -4.05
C HIS A 603 -8.43 -23.56 -2.63
N GLY A 604 -8.75 -22.29 -2.48
CA GLY A 604 -9.12 -21.67 -1.22
C GLY A 604 -7.95 -21.24 -0.33
N ARG A 605 -6.69 -21.43 -0.77
CA ARG A 605 -5.52 -20.92 -0.06
C ARG A 605 -5.43 -19.41 -0.19
N VAL A 606 -5.07 -18.71 0.89
CA VAL A 606 -4.84 -17.27 0.89
C VAL A 606 -3.44 -17.00 0.36
N VAL A 607 -3.32 -16.38 -0.81
CA VAL A 607 -2.04 -16.22 -1.52
C VAL A 607 -1.57 -14.77 -1.67
N SER A 608 -2.43 -13.78 -1.39
CA SER A 608 -2.12 -12.38 -1.62
C SER A 608 -1.77 -11.60 -0.35
N PRO A 609 -2.63 -11.48 0.70
CA PRO A 609 -2.34 -10.63 1.85
C PRO A 609 -1.29 -11.21 2.78
N SER A 610 -0.57 -10.31 3.47
CA SER A 610 0.27 -10.66 4.61
C SER A 610 -0.59 -10.90 5.85
N PRO A 611 -0.38 -11.99 6.60
CA PRO A 611 -1.05 -12.22 7.88
C PRO A 611 -0.34 -11.56 9.08
N PHE A 612 0.78 -10.88 8.85
CA PHE A 612 1.66 -10.34 9.87
C PHE A 612 1.43 -8.85 10.08
N ARG A 613 1.85 -8.34 11.24
CA ARG A 613 1.93 -6.91 11.53
C ARG A 613 3.03 -6.27 10.67
N LEU A 614 2.95 -4.97 10.50
CA LEU A 614 4.01 -4.22 9.82
C LEU A 614 5.35 -4.32 10.57
N VAL A 615 5.32 -4.28 11.92
CA VAL A 615 6.52 -4.48 12.74
C VAL A 615 7.12 -5.87 12.57
N ASP A 616 6.30 -6.91 12.43
CA ASP A 616 6.80 -8.27 12.16
C ASP A 616 7.47 -8.33 10.77
N THR A 617 6.86 -7.69 9.77
CA THR A 617 7.43 -7.59 8.42
C THR A 617 8.77 -6.86 8.45
N TRP A 618 8.83 -5.71 9.15
CA TRP A 618 10.08 -4.97 9.34
C TRP A 618 11.17 -5.83 9.99
N ALA A 619 10.85 -6.53 11.07
CA ALA A 619 11.81 -7.36 11.79
C ALA A 619 12.34 -8.53 10.95
N MET A 620 11.45 -9.22 10.22
CA MET A 620 11.81 -10.36 9.37
C MET A 620 12.63 -9.96 8.14
N THR A 621 12.49 -8.71 7.68
CA THR A 621 13.20 -8.19 6.51
C THR A 621 14.34 -7.22 6.89
N HIS A 622 14.65 -7.09 8.18
CA HIS A 622 15.66 -6.15 8.65
C HIS A 622 17.07 -6.53 8.19
N ARG A 623 17.40 -7.83 8.25
CA ARG A 623 18.66 -8.41 7.74
C ARG A 623 18.40 -9.80 7.16
N PRO A 624 19.12 -10.19 6.10
CA PRO A 624 19.03 -11.56 5.59
C PRO A 624 19.69 -12.54 6.58
N ASP A 625 19.03 -13.69 6.80
CA ASP A 625 19.64 -14.84 7.44
C ASP A 625 20.28 -15.71 6.34
N LEU A 626 21.61 -15.79 6.31
CA LEU A 626 22.31 -16.58 5.30
C LEU A 626 22.06 -18.09 5.43
N GLY A 627 21.57 -18.57 6.58
CA GLY A 627 21.13 -19.94 6.79
C GLY A 627 19.94 -20.35 5.92
N ASP A 628 19.14 -19.39 5.46
CA ASP A 628 18.00 -19.62 4.56
C ASP A 628 18.42 -19.86 3.11
N PHE A 629 19.74 -19.77 2.81
CA PHE A 629 20.24 -19.81 1.43
C PHE A 629 21.29 -20.89 1.21
N GLU A 630 21.32 -21.42 -0.01
CA GLU A 630 22.46 -22.09 -0.59
C GLU A 630 23.37 -21.04 -1.22
N LEU A 631 24.65 -21.04 -0.81
CA LEU A 631 25.64 -20.06 -1.23
C LEU A 631 26.69 -20.72 -2.12
N ALA A 632 26.92 -20.16 -3.29
CA ALA A 632 28.03 -20.57 -4.16
C ALA A 632 29.04 -19.43 -4.27
N PHE A 633 30.33 -19.75 -4.05
CA PHE A 633 31.43 -18.81 -4.10
C PHE A 633 32.17 -18.86 -5.44
N GLY A 634 32.85 -17.77 -5.81
CA GLY A 634 33.71 -17.72 -6.97
C GLY A 634 34.95 -18.64 -6.85
N GLN A 635 35.62 -18.93 -7.98
CA GLN A 635 36.78 -19.84 -8.00
C GLN A 635 38.00 -19.28 -7.24
N ASP A 636 38.04 -17.98 -6.93
CA ASP A 636 39.17 -17.32 -6.27
C ASP A 636 39.24 -17.53 -4.73
N HIS A 637 38.34 -18.35 -4.17
CA HIS A 637 38.30 -18.67 -2.73
C HIS A 637 38.63 -20.16 -2.41
N ARG A 638 39.41 -20.86 -3.28
CA ARG A 638 39.97 -22.17 -2.94
C ARG A 638 41.39 -22.08 -2.46
#